data_6a0a8f1165514c8fa4b39b84371125a7
#
_entry.id   6a0a8f1165514c8fa4b39b84371125a7
#
_cell.length_a   1.000
_cell.length_b   1.000
_cell.length_c   1.000
_cell.angle_alpha   90.00
_cell.angle_beta   90.00
_cell.angle_gamma   90.00
#
_symmetry.space_group_name_H-M   'P 1'
#
loop_
_entity.id
_entity.type
_entity.pdbx_description
1 polymer ?
#
loop_
_entity_poly.entity_id
_entity_poly.type
_entity_poly.pdbx_seq_one_letter_code
_entity_poly.pdbx_strand_id
1 'polypeptide(L)'
;MELPVLRATSDDLREALARVVRGEVRFGRHDRMLYATDASLYQVEPLGVVIPASVEDGVEAVRVCAARGVPMLPRGGGTSLAGQCTNRAVVIDFSVNCRAILGVDAAGRRCRVEPGITVDDLNDALAAMGGEAAGLFFAPDPATSRHANVGGCIGNNAAGARSILYGRTSENLLGVDVCLADGQRVRLEEGASGRDPRVERLTRGVCEIVARHAGEIRARFPKTVRRNAGYALDMVLGAMERGGWRDGASIHAGVLNSVNLAHLVCGSEGTLAVTLGADLRLHPRPRARGLAVLGFAALDDAIAAVEPILATGPSAVELLDDLVVDLARANAEYARYVELMPHPACGTLKAVLYVEYSAGSMEAVRASFEALRGTFPGAAMEAHTDATAMLNAWKLRKAGEPLLHGIPGRRKPITFIEDNVVPVARLGEFVRRLREIVGRHGTTAAYYAHASVGVLHVRPLIDLHDEADRVRMRAIAVEAADLARSLGGVMSGEHGDGRVRTPLLERHFGAALMGAFREVKGLFDPKNLLNPGNIVDLTGENPRPVESMTWNLRVDGAFPEPGTAAGTAGRRPGVRWGEIETYFEYAETHGFDGAVEMCNGAGVCRKKQGGTMCPSYMATLDERHSTRGRGNALRLAITGQFGDGRTPSWDDAEARATLRLCLSCKACKTECPSNVDISRLKSEYEAQRHRTHGAGLAKRVLGAVRALGRAASLAPGLANFGARFGPTRALANALLGLDPRRSLPAYARALPRQWREFERTGLDPAPGAESPRVVLFGDCFTMFNEPGIGLATRRVLHACGYEVVLADAGCCGRAKISLGLLAEAIDEVDATIARLAGFVDDPRVAAILVAEPSCLSAMKDDWRSLKVRADAGLRARLAAKAFLPEDFVESRWESHPRRPRFRAPDRDVLLHAHCHQKALWGAGTSAGLLRRVAGSRLRVLDTGCCGMAGAFGYTKDRFDLSQKIGELALYPAVRANPEAALCAPGTSCRHQVRDALRADALHPIELAAALLEEGA
;
A
#
# COMPACT_ATOMS: atom_id res chain seq x y z
N MET A 1 -8.82 -28.64 -28.15
CA MET A 1 -10.01 -28.16 -28.88
C MET A 1 -10.10 -26.67 -28.63
N GLU A 2 -9.68 -25.86 -29.58
CA GLU A 2 -9.82 -24.39 -29.48
C GLU A 2 -11.30 -24.07 -29.35
N LEU A 3 -11.64 -23.27 -28.33
CA LEU A 3 -12.98 -22.69 -28.22
C LEU A 3 -13.25 -21.87 -29.49
N PRO A 4 -14.31 -22.17 -30.25
CA PRO A 4 -14.62 -21.50 -31.53
C PRO A 4 -14.92 -20.00 -31.40
N VAL A 5 -14.96 -19.48 -30.18
CA VAL A 5 -15.47 -18.16 -29.81
C VAL A 5 -14.42 -17.04 -29.83
N LEU A 6 -13.13 -17.34 -29.98
CA LEU A 6 -12.08 -16.30 -29.95
C LEU A 6 -11.74 -15.67 -31.31
N ARG A 7 -12.63 -15.74 -32.31
CA ARG A 7 -12.48 -15.07 -33.62
C ARG A 7 -13.25 -13.77 -33.83
N ALA A 8 -13.98 -13.30 -32.82
CA ALA A 8 -14.25 -11.85 -32.79
C ALA A 8 -12.90 -11.20 -32.51
N THR A 9 -12.40 -10.37 -33.42
CA THR A 9 -11.10 -9.73 -33.22
C THR A 9 -11.17 -8.93 -31.92
N SER A 10 -10.07 -8.82 -31.18
CA SER A 10 -9.99 -7.97 -29.97
C SER A 10 -10.52 -6.54 -30.22
N ASP A 11 -10.43 -6.10 -31.46
CA ASP A 11 -10.92 -4.79 -31.92
C ASP A 11 -12.45 -4.75 -32.02
N ASP A 12 -13.13 -5.78 -32.53
CA ASP A 12 -14.59 -5.83 -32.60
C ASP A 12 -15.23 -5.80 -31.20
N LEU A 13 -14.62 -6.49 -30.25
CA LEU A 13 -15.07 -6.47 -28.85
C LEU A 13 -14.86 -5.08 -28.22
N ARG A 14 -13.68 -4.49 -28.44
CA ARG A 14 -13.37 -3.14 -27.97
C ARG A 14 -14.36 -2.10 -28.49
N GLU A 15 -14.62 -2.12 -29.80
CA GLU A 15 -15.57 -1.21 -30.43
C GLU A 15 -17.00 -1.40 -29.91
N ALA A 16 -17.42 -2.65 -29.75
CA ALA A 16 -18.75 -2.93 -29.23
C ALA A 16 -18.92 -2.42 -27.79
N LEU A 17 -17.92 -2.60 -26.93
CA LEU A 17 -17.92 -2.05 -25.58
C LEU A 17 -17.88 -0.51 -25.61
N ALA A 18 -17.03 0.09 -26.44
CA ALA A 18 -16.89 1.54 -26.53
C ALA A 18 -18.16 2.26 -27.03
N ARG A 19 -19.06 1.56 -27.73
CA ARG A 19 -20.36 2.13 -28.18
C ARG A 19 -21.37 2.28 -27.06
N VAL A 20 -21.29 1.46 -26.01
CA VAL A 20 -22.32 1.41 -24.96
C VAL A 20 -21.82 1.85 -23.58
N VAL A 21 -20.52 1.69 -23.32
CA VAL A 21 -19.88 2.09 -22.06
C VAL A 21 -19.47 3.57 -22.13
N ARG A 22 -19.99 4.39 -21.22
CA ARG A 22 -19.60 5.81 -21.10
C ARG A 22 -18.28 6.00 -20.33
N GLY A 23 -17.88 4.99 -19.56
CA GLY A 23 -16.60 4.94 -18.88
C GLY A 23 -15.44 4.65 -19.83
N GLU A 24 -14.38 4.07 -19.31
CA GLU A 24 -13.18 3.79 -20.09
C GLU A 24 -13.14 2.34 -20.57
N VAL A 25 -12.75 2.15 -21.84
CA VAL A 25 -12.54 0.83 -22.45
C VAL A 25 -11.08 0.74 -22.90
N ARG A 26 -10.28 -0.03 -22.17
CA ARG A 26 -8.82 -0.11 -22.30
C ARG A 26 -8.41 -1.50 -22.79
N PHE A 27 -8.00 -1.61 -24.07
CA PHE A 27 -7.56 -2.87 -24.69
C PHE A 27 -6.08 -2.85 -25.09
N GLY A 28 -5.38 -1.74 -24.83
CA GLY A 28 -3.95 -1.64 -25.04
C GLY A 28 -3.19 -2.67 -24.19
N ARG A 29 -2.09 -3.23 -24.75
CA ARG A 29 -1.31 -4.27 -24.06
C ARG A 29 -0.82 -3.81 -22.69
N HIS A 30 -0.39 -2.57 -22.56
CA HIS A 30 0.08 -2.02 -21.30
C HIS A 30 -0.99 -2.09 -20.20
N ASP A 31 -2.23 -1.62 -20.50
CA ASP A 31 -3.32 -1.67 -19.52
C ASP A 31 -3.69 -3.10 -19.15
N ARG A 32 -3.84 -3.98 -20.13
CA ARG A 32 -4.13 -5.40 -19.88
C ARG A 32 -3.07 -6.01 -18.96
N MET A 33 -1.80 -5.73 -19.21
CA MET A 33 -0.69 -6.26 -18.42
C MET A 33 -0.66 -5.71 -16.98
N LEU A 34 -1.06 -4.45 -16.73
CA LEU A 34 -1.20 -3.91 -15.39
C LEU A 34 -2.31 -4.59 -14.59
N TYR A 35 -3.36 -5.03 -15.25
CA TYR A 35 -4.46 -5.78 -14.66
C TYR A 35 -4.27 -7.30 -14.66
N ALA A 36 -3.16 -7.78 -15.21
CA ALA A 36 -2.82 -9.20 -15.26
C ALA A 36 -2.46 -9.82 -13.90
N THR A 37 -2.24 -9.00 -12.87
CA THR A 37 -1.84 -9.43 -11.53
C THR A 37 -2.77 -8.89 -10.46
N ASP A 38 -2.81 -9.58 -9.31
CA ASP A 38 -3.38 -9.13 -8.05
C ASP A 38 -2.30 -9.22 -6.95
N ALA A 39 -2.66 -9.39 -5.67
CA ALA A 39 -1.68 -9.57 -4.60
C ALA A 39 -1.16 -11.02 -4.47
N SER A 40 -1.57 -11.92 -5.36
CA SER A 40 -1.12 -13.30 -5.40
C SER A 40 0.17 -13.48 -6.21
N LEU A 41 0.61 -14.72 -6.30
CA LEU A 41 1.77 -15.13 -7.09
C LEU A 41 1.48 -15.26 -8.60
N TYR A 42 0.25 -15.04 -9.04
CA TYR A 42 -0.19 -15.28 -10.42
C TYR A 42 -0.15 -14.07 -11.33
N GLN A 43 -0.01 -14.34 -12.62
CA GLN A 43 -0.12 -13.37 -13.70
C GLN A 43 -0.87 -13.99 -14.88
N VAL A 44 -2.05 -13.43 -15.21
CA VAL A 44 -2.87 -13.86 -16.35
C VAL A 44 -3.32 -12.64 -17.13
N GLU A 45 -2.92 -12.55 -18.41
CA GLU A 45 -3.29 -11.40 -19.25
C GLU A 45 -4.79 -11.39 -19.53
N PRO A 46 -5.53 -10.33 -19.16
CA PRO A 46 -6.93 -10.21 -19.50
C PRO A 46 -7.14 -9.87 -20.98
N LEU A 47 -8.35 -10.09 -21.47
CA LEU A 47 -8.76 -9.74 -22.83
C LEU A 47 -8.86 -8.21 -23.03
N GLY A 48 -9.32 -7.53 -22.01
CA GLY A 48 -9.47 -6.08 -21.97
C GLY A 48 -9.84 -5.62 -20.57
N VAL A 49 -9.90 -4.30 -20.37
CA VAL A 49 -10.30 -3.67 -19.10
C VAL A 49 -11.39 -2.64 -19.39
N VAL A 50 -12.48 -2.70 -18.63
CA VAL A 50 -13.55 -1.71 -18.61
C VAL A 50 -13.57 -1.06 -17.24
N ILE A 51 -13.53 0.28 -17.22
CA ILE A 51 -13.70 1.08 -16.00
C ILE A 51 -15.04 1.83 -16.17
N PRO A 52 -16.15 1.27 -15.66
CA PRO A 52 -17.46 1.86 -15.87
C PRO A 52 -17.60 3.22 -15.18
N ALA A 53 -18.34 4.15 -15.78
CA ALA A 53 -18.67 5.45 -15.17
C ALA A 53 -19.72 5.31 -14.07
N SER A 54 -20.57 4.28 -14.14
CA SER A 54 -21.61 3.93 -13.15
C SER A 54 -21.83 2.42 -13.13
N VAL A 55 -22.62 1.95 -12.18
CA VAL A 55 -22.99 0.52 -12.14
C VAL A 55 -23.81 0.10 -13.35
N GLU A 56 -24.62 0.99 -13.94
CA GLU A 56 -25.38 0.78 -15.18
C GLU A 56 -24.44 0.53 -16.36
N ASP A 57 -23.37 1.30 -16.48
CA ASP A 57 -22.29 1.09 -17.47
C ASP A 57 -21.67 -0.30 -17.34
N GLY A 58 -21.48 -0.75 -16.09
CA GLY A 58 -20.99 -2.09 -15.81
C GLY A 58 -21.94 -3.18 -16.30
N VAL A 59 -23.26 -2.98 -16.16
CA VAL A 59 -24.28 -3.91 -16.68
C VAL A 59 -24.24 -3.96 -18.20
N GLU A 60 -24.10 -2.82 -18.89
CA GLU A 60 -23.98 -2.81 -20.35
C GLU A 60 -22.72 -3.56 -20.82
N ALA A 61 -21.60 -3.43 -20.10
CA ALA A 61 -20.40 -4.21 -20.39
C ALA A 61 -20.65 -5.72 -20.24
N VAL A 62 -21.36 -6.15 -19.18
CA VAL A 62 -21.76 -7.54 -18.98
C VAL A 62 -22.63 -8.03 -20.14
N ARG A 63 -23.64 -7.27 -20.58
CA ARG A 63 -24.52 -7.61 -21.72
C ARG A 63 -23.75 -7.83 -23.01
N VAL A 64 -22.82 -6.93 -23.32
CA VAL A 64 -21.97 -7.06 -24.51
C VAL A 64 -21.12 -8.32 -24.48
N CYS A 65 -20.49 -8.59 -23.34
CA CYS A 65 -19.67 -9.79 -23.14
C CYS A 65 -20.53 -11.07 -23.23
N ALA A 66 -21.67 -11.08 -22.53
CA ALA A 66 -22.61 -12.22 -22.51
C ALA A 66 -23.13 -12.58 -23.91
N ALA A 67 -23.51 -11.56 -24.71
CA ALA A 67 -24.00 -11.73 -26.07
C ALA A 67 -22.94 -12.33 -27.00
N ARG A 68 -21.65 -12.12 -26.70
CA ARG A 68 -20.52 -12.62 -27.47
C ARG A 68 -19.87 -13.88 -26.88
N GLY A 69 -20.37 -14.39 -25.76
CA GLY A 69 -19.78 -15.53 -25.06
C GLY A 69 -18.35 -15.22 -24.53
N VAL A 70 -18.05 -13.97 -24.18
CA VAL A 70 -16.74 -13.54 -23.69
C VAL A 70 -16.71 -13.63 -22.17
N PRO A 71 -15.68 -14.28 -21.57
CA PRO A 71 -15.52 -14.33 -20.12
C PRO A 71 -15.35 -12.95 -19.49
N MET A 72 -15.87 -12.80 -18.28
CA MET A 72 -15.87 -11.55 -17.50
C MET A 72 -15.30 -11.76 -16.11
N LEU A 73 -14.60 -10.76 -15.59
CA LEU A 73 -14.04 -10.73 -14.25
C LEU A 73 -14.40 -9.42 -13.55
N PRO A 74 -15.40 -9.41 -12.65
CA PRO A 74 -15.65 -8.25 -11.82
C PRO A 74 -14.48 -8.04 -10.84
N ARG A 75 -13.99 -6.81 -10.71
CA ARG A 75 -12.80 -6.50 -9.93
C ARG A 75 -12.98 -5.26 -9.07
N GLY A 76 -12.46 -5.33 -7.86
CA GLY A 76 -12.27 -4.21 -6.96
C GLY A 76 -10.79 -3.84 -6.82
N GLY A 77 -10.28 -3.77 -5.60
CA GLY A 77 -8.90 -3.36 -5.27
C GLY A 77 -7.78 -4.27 -5.79
N GLY A 78 -8.08 -5.49 -6.21
CA GLY A 78 -7.07 -6.47 -6.62
C GLY A 78 -6.11 -6.82 -5.48
N THR A 79 -6.62 -6.96 -4.26
CA THR A 79 -5.88 -7.28 -3.04
C THR A 79 -5.91 -8.77 -2.68
N SER A 80 -6.51 -9.59 -3.52
CA SER A 80 -6.64 -11.02 -3.32
C SER A 80 -5.30 -11.74 -3.33
N LEU A 81 -5.10 -12.66 -2.38
CA LEU A 81 -3.87 -13.44 -2.21
C LEU A 81 -3.89 -14.80 -2.91
N ALA A 82 -5.05 -15.27 -3.37
CA ALA A 82 -5.23 -16.60 -3.94
C ALA A 82 -5.36 -16.61 -5.49
N GLY A 83 -5.34 -15.46 -6.15
CA GLY A 83 -5.36 -15.35 -7.62
C GLY A 83 -6.73 -15.26 -8.26
N GLN A 84 -7.81 -15.11 -7.50
CA GLN A 84 -9.17 -14.99 -8.03
C GLN A 84 -9.43 -13.71 -8.83
N CYS A 85 -8.59 -12.67 -8.68
CA CYS A 85 -8.69 -11.42 -9.45
C CYS A 85 -7.83 -11.43 -10.73
N THR A 86 -7.40 -12.61 -11.21
CA THR A 86 -6.63 -12.75 -12.45
C THR A 86 -7.29 -13.80 -13.36
N ASN A 87 -7.66 -13.39 -14.56
CA ASN A 87 -8.24 -14.33 -15.52
C ASN A 87 -8.11 -13.82 -16.97
N ARG A 88 -8.20 -14.73 -17.94
CA ARG A 88 -8.32 -14.43 -19.37
C ARG A 88 -9.77 -14.01 -19.69
N ALA A 89 -10.16 -12.84 -19.23
CA ALA A 89 -11.52 -12.31 -19.26
C ALA A 89 -11.49 -10.79 -19.50
N VAL A 90 -12.61 -10.19 -19.80
CA VAL A 90 -12.76 -8.73 -19.71
C VAL A 90 -12.87 -8.36 -18.23
N VAL A 91 -11.91 -7.62 -17.72
CA VAL A 91 -11.95 -7.09 -16.34
C VAL A 91 -12.89 -5.90 -16.27
N ILE A 92 -13.85 -5.93 -15.35
CA ILE A 92 -14.77 -4.81 -15.08
C ILE A 92 -14.41 -4.22 -13.72
N ASP A 93 -13.70 -3.09 -13.72
CA ASP A 93 -13.17 -2.46 -12.49
C ASP A 93 -14.14 -1.40 -11.94
N PHE A 94 -14.90 -1.76 -10.90
CA PHE A 94 -15.82 -0.86 -10.21
C PHE A 94 -15.15 0.08 -9.21
N SER A 95 -13.86 -0.10 -8.92
CA SER A 95 -13.18 0.59 -7.81
C SER A 95 -12.97 2.09 -8.03
N VAL A 96 -13.04 2.57 -9.28
CA VAL A 96 -12.72 3.96 -9.63
C VAL A 96 -13.92 4.88 -9.46
N ASN A 97 -15.07 4.56 -10.06
CA ASN A 97 -16.22 5.47 -10.13
C ASN A 97 -17.44 5.02 -9.30
N CYS A 98 -17.67 3.72 -9.10
CA CYS A 98 -18.86 3.16 -8.44
C CYS A 98 -18.68 3.10 -6.91
N ARG A 99 -18.70 4.25 -6.23
CA ARG A 99 -18.31 4.38 -4.81
C ARG A 99 -19.32 5.14 -3.95
N ALA A 100 -20.53 5.33 -4.42
CA ALA A 100 -21.51 6.11 -3.70
C ALA A 100 -22.07 5.36 -2.47
N ILE A 101 -22.39 6.11 -1.42
CA ILE A 101 -23.30 5.70 -0.36
C ILE A 101 -24.71 6.12 -0.83
N LEU A 102 -25.56 5.14 -1.12
CA LEU A 102 -26.88 5.35 -1.72
C LEU A 102 -27.95 5.67 -0.68
N GLY A 103 -27.72 5.31 0.58
CA GLY A 103 -28.62 5.62 1.68
C GLY A 103 -28.13 5.06 3.00
N VAL A 104 -28.49 5.73 4.11
CA VAL A 104 -28.20 5.32 5.48
C VAL A 104 -29.50 5.37 6.28
N ASP A 105 -29.88 4.22 6.85
CA ASP A 105 -30.95 4.10 7.84
C ASP A 105 -30.30 3.82 9.21
N ALA A 106 -30.06 4.90 9.96
CA ALA A 106 -29.38 4.81 11.25
C ALA A 106 -30.22 4.06 12.30
N ALA A 107 -31.54 4.26 12.30
CA ALA A 107 -32.46 3.58 13.21
C ALA A 107 -32.52 2.07 12.92
N GLY A 108 -32.59 1.67 11.64
CA GLY A 108 -32.52 0.29 11.20
C GLY A 108 -31.11 -0.30 11.18
N ARG A 109 -30.07 0.51 11.50
CA ARG A 109 -28.65 0.12 11.47
C ARG A 109 -28.22 -0.53 10.16
N ARG A 110 -28.55 0.12 9.06
CA ARG A 110 -28.17 -0.35 7.73
C ARG A 110 -27.74 0.78 6.83
N CYS A 111 -26.92 0.46 5.86
CA CYS A 111 -26.61 1.37 4.75
C CYS A 111 -26.58 0.62 3.43
N ARG A 112 -26.89 1.35 2.36
CA ARG A 112 -26.80 0.86 0.99
C ARG A 112 -25.66 1.57 0.27
N VAL A 113 -24.81 0.77 -0.40
CA VAL A 113 -23.60 1.27 -1.03
C VAL A 113 -23.36 0.66 -2.39
N GLU A 114 -22.60 1.35 -3.23
CA GLU A 114 -22.02 0.80 -4.46
C GLU A 114 -20.78 -0.06 -4.15
N PRO A 115 -20.42 -1.04 -5.04
CA PRO A 115 -19.39 -2.05 -4.76
C PRO A 115 -17.97 -1.50 -4.66
N GLY A 116 -17.70 -0.35 -5.26
CA GLY A 116 -16.34 0.24 -5.35
C GLY A 116 -15.93 1.10 -4.16
N ILE A 117 -16.79 1.33 -3.16
CA ILE A 117 -16.40 2.03 -1.92
C ILE A 117 -15.48 1.13 -1.10
N THR A 118 -14.44 1.70 -0.47
CA THR A 118 -13.62 0.92 0.47
C THR A 118 -14.24 0.90 1.86
N VAL A 119 -13.87 -0.09 2.67
CA VAL A 119 -14.41 -0.23 4.03
C VAL A 119 -14.09 1.00 4.89
N ASP A 120 -12.86 1.51 4.83
CA ASP A 120 -12.47 2.69 5.60
C ASP A 120 -13.15 3.95 5.06
N ASP A 121 -13.27 4.16 3.72
CA ASP A 121 -13.98 5.31 3.15
C ASP A 121 -15.45 5.34 3.60
N LEU A 122 -16.10 4.16 3.66
CA LEU A 122 -17.47 4.04 4.18
C LEU A 122 -17.53 4.45 5.67
N ASN A 123 -16.64 3.93 6.49
CA ASN A 123 -16.63 4.20 7.92
C ASN A 123 -16.24 5.65 8.26
N ASP A 124 -15.37 6.26 7.47
CA ASP A 124 -15.00 7.67 7.58
C ASP A 124 -16.19 8.58 7.16
N ALA A 125 -16.89 8.21 6.09
CA ALA A 125 -18.07 8.95 5.64
C ALA A 125 -19.20 8.88 6.66
N LEU A 126 -19.49 7.70 7.23
CA LEU A 126 -20.49 7.56 8.31
C LEU A 126 -20.14 8.44 9.52
N ALA A 127 -18.88 8.46 9.93
CA ALA A 127 -18.42 9.32 11.02
C ALA A 127 -18.59 10.82 10.71
N ALA A 128 -18.38 11.21 9.46
CA ALA A 128 -18.50 12.60 9.02
C ALA A 128 -19.95 13.09 8.85
N MET A 129 -20.94 12.20 8.69
CA MET A 129 -22.36 12.56 8.55
C MET A 129 -22.95 13.18 9.80
N GLY A 130 -22.34 12.97 10.97
CA GLY A 130 -22.88 13.44 12.26
C GLY A 130 -24.10 12.66 12.73
N GLY A 131 -24.71 13.14 13.85
CA GLY A 131 -25.94 12.55 14.41
C GLY A 131 -25.78 11.05 14.75
N GLU A 132 -26.86 10.29 14.59
CA GLU A 132 -26.86 8.84 14.89
C GLU A 132 -25.94 8.03 13.96
N ALA A 133 -25.77 8.45 12.70
CA ALA A 133 -24.91 7.76 11.74
C ALA A 133 -23.45 7.75 12.19
N ALA A 134 -22.96 8.82 12.82
CA ALA A 134 -21.60 8.90 13.34
C ALA A 134 -21.29 7.87 14.44
N GLY A 135 -22.32 7.42 15.15
CA GLY A 135 -22.22 6.37 16.16
C GLY A 135 -22.18 4.95 15.60
N LEU A 136 -22.28 4.78 14.28
CA LEU A 136 -22.36 3.50 13.61
C LEU A 136 -21.11 3.23 12.74
N PHE A 137 -20.88 1.96 12.42
CA PHE A 137 -19.82 1.54 11.51
C PHE A 137 -20.12 0.18 10.88
N PHE A 138 -19.52 -0.07 9.71
CA PHE A 138 -19.46 -1.40 9.09
C PHE A 138 -18.30 -2.16 9.72
N ALA A 139 -18.59 -3.27 10.36
CA ALA A 139 -17.66 -3.93 11.29
C ALA A 139 -16.61 -4.86 10.68
N PRO A 140 -16.82 -5.58 9.56
CA PRO A 140 -15.77 -6.36 8.93
C PRO A 140 -14.54 -5.49 8.62
N ASP A 141 -13.39 -5.85 9.22
CA ASP A 141 -12.16 -5.04 9.21
C ASP A 141 -10.95 -5.79 8.64
N PRO A 142 -10.97 -6.23 7.36
CA PRO A 142 -9.82 -6.89 6.76
C PRO A 142 -8.57 -6.00 6.87
N ALA A 143 -7.38 -6.59 6.93
CA ALA A 143 -6.12 -5.84 7.03
C ALA A 143 -5.96 -4.79 5.90
N THR A 144 -6.61 -5.04 4.77
CA THR A 144 -6.62 -4.19 3.58
C THR A 144 -7.78 -3.18 3.51
N SER A 145 -8.51 -2.93 4.59
CA SER A 145 -9.74 -2.11 4.65
C SER A 145 -9.67 -0.75 3.94
N ARG A 146 -8.48 -0.11 3.92
CA ARG A 146 -8.25 1.17 3.21
C ARG A 146 -8.28 1.09 1.69
N HIS A 147 -8.13 -0.09 1.10
CA HIS A 147 -8.04 -0.29 -0.35
C HIS A 147 -8.78 -1.52 -0.84
N ALA A 148 -9.34 -2.33 0.06
CA ALA A 148 -10.32 -3.35 -0.26
C ALA A 148 -11.72 -2.74 -0.40
N ASN A 149 -12.36 -3.00 -1.54
CA ASN A 149 -13.70 -2.49 -1.85
C ASN A 149 -14.77 -3.43 -1.28
N VAL A 150 -15.93 -2.89 -0.94
CA VAL A 150 -17.07 -3.66 -0.42
C VAL A 150 -17.46 -4.80 -1.37
N GLY A 151 -17.52 -4.57 -2.69
CA GLY A 151 -17.78 -5.63 -3.67
C GLY A 151 -16.72 -6.75 -3.64
N GLY A 152 -15.43 -6.40 -3.43
CA GLY A 152 -14.37 -7.38 -3.23
C GLY A 152 -14.48 -8.13 -1.89
N CYS A 153 -14.89 -7.45 -0.82
CA CYS A 153 -15.17 -8.08 0.48
C CYS A 153 -16.33 -9.07 0.38
N ILE A 154 -17.36 -8.75 -0.41
CA ILE A 154 -18.46 -9.69 -0.71
C ILE A 154 -17.93 -10.87 -1.52
N GLY A 155 -17.19 -10.63 -2.61
CA GLY A 155 -16.64 -11.70 -3.45
C GLY A 155 -15.78 -12.71 -2.67
N ASN A 156 -15.03 -12.25 -1.67
CA ASN A 156 -14.16 -13.07 -0.84
C ASN A 156 -14.77 -13.49 0.50
N ASN A 157 -15.97 -13.02 0.86
CA ASN A 157 -16.50 -13.14 2.21
C ASN A 157 -15.47 -12.71 3.29
N ALA A 158 -14.86 -11.54 3.06
CA ALA A 158 -13.75 -11.07 3.87
C ALA A 158 -14.11 -10.90 5.35
N ALA A 159 -13.13 -11.09 6.21
CA ALA A 159 -13.25 -10.93 7.65
C ALA A 159 -12.06 -10.10 8.18
N GLY A 160 -11.97 -9.91 9.49
CA GLY A 160 -10.87 -9.21 10.13
C GLY A 160 -10.71 -9.63 11.59
N ALA A 161 -9.83 -8.98 12.33
CA ALA A 161 -9.43 -9.34 13.69
C ALA A 161 -10.63 -9.48 14.66
N ARG A 162 -11.68 -8.67 14.45
CA ARG A 162 -12.87 -8.61 15.34
C ARG A 162 -14.01 -9.52 14.90
N SER A 163 -13.75 -10.47 14.00
CA SER A 163 -14.79 -11.36 13.49
C SER A 163 -15.38 -12.32 14.53
N ILE A 164 -14.67 -12.56 15.64
CA ILE A 164 -15.24 -13.28 16.78
C ILE A 164 -16.46 -12.56 17.36
N LEU A 165 -16.48 -11.22 17.31
CA LEU A 165 -17.56 -10.39 17.81
C LEU A 165 -18.59 -10.03 16.73
N TYR A 166 -18.12 -9.66 15.53
CA TYR A 166 -18.96 -9.07 14.49
C TYR A 166 -19.21 -9.99 13.29
N GLY A 167 -18.58 -11.16 13.22
CA GLY A 167 -18.71 -12.07 12.10
C GLY A 167 -17.90 -11.62 10.86
N ARG A 168 -18.16 -12.30 9.74
CA ARG A 168 -17.60 -12.04 8.41
C ARG A 168 -18.51 -11.08 7.62
N THR A 169 -18.14 -10.83 6.38
CA THR A 169 -18.97 -10.04 5.45
C THR A 169 -20.38 -10.65 5.29
N SER A 170 -20.50 -11.99 5.19
CA SER A 170 -21.78 -12.67 5.00
C SER A 170 -22.77 -12.43 6.14
N GLU A 171 -22.32 -12.42 7.38
CA GLU A 171 -23.17 -12.14 8.55
C GLU A 171 -23.59 -10.65 8.63
N ASN A 172 -22.90 -9.78 7.90
CA ASN A 172 -23.16 -8.34 7.83
C ASN A 172 -23.81 -7.90 6.51
N LEU A 173 -24.16 -8.86 5.63
CA LEU A 173 -24.78 -8.60 4.33
C LEU A 173 -26.27 -8.92 4.39
N LEU A 174 -27.11 -7.88 4.28
CA LEU A 174 -28.56 -8.01 4.33
C LEU A 174 -29.16 -8.35 2.96
N GLY A 175 -28.55 -7.82 1.89
CA GLY A 175 -28.95 -8.07 0.51
C GLY A 175 -27.95 -7.50 -0.48
N VAL A 176 -28.03 -7.96 -1.73
CA VAL A 176 -27.21 -7.48 -2.84
C VAL A 176 -28.05 -7.25 -4.09
N ASP A 177 -27.71 -6.19 -4.81
CA ASP A 177 -28.12 -6.05 -6.20
C ASP A 177 -27.02 -6.67 -7.06
N VAL A 178 -27.39 -7.58 -7.96
CA VAL A 178 -26.42 -8.26 -8.82
C VAL A 178 -26.85 -8.23 -10.29
N CYS A 179 -25.85 -8.36 -11.15
CA CYS A 179 -26.04 -8.68 -12.56
C CYS A 179 -25.65 -10.14 -12.77
N LEU A 180 -26.58 -10.94 -13.31
CA LEU A 180 -26.32 -12.33 -13.70
C LEU A 180 -25.49 -12.39 -14.98
N ALA A 181 -24.99 -13.58 -15.31
CA ALA A 181 -24.14 -13.81 -16.48
C ALA A 181 -24.78 -13.43 -17.83
N ASP A 182 -26.11 -13.35 -17.90
CA ASP A 182 -26.87 -12.94 -19.09
C ASP A 182 -27.17 -11.44 -19.16
N GLY A 183 -26.71 -10.66 -18.19
CA GLY A 183 -26.94 -9.21 -18.11
C GLY A 183 -28.25 -8.82 -17.42
N GLN A 184 -29.01 -9.77 -16.84
CA GLN A 184 -30.21 -9.45 -16.07
C GLN A 184 -29.85 -8.98 -14.65
N ARG A 185 -30.52 -7.93 -14.18
CA ARG A 185 -30.39 -7.45 -12.80
C ARG A 185 -31.42 -8.13 -11.91
N VAL A 186 -30.97 -8.61 -10.76
CA VAL A 186 -31.82 -9.17 -9.71
C VAL A 186 -31.36 -8.67 -8.35
N ARG A 187 -32.32 -8.61 -7.42
CA ARG A 187 -32.02 -8.31 -6.03
C ARG A 187 -32.14 -9.59 -5.21
N LEU A 188 -31.08 -9.92 -4.49
CA LEU A 188 -30.98 -11.09 -3.63
C LEU A 188 -31.00 -10.63 -2.17
N GLU A 189 -32.07 -10.99 -1.45
CA GLU A 189 -32.26 -10.74 -0.02
C GLU A 189 -33.28 -11.74 0.54
N GLU A 190 -33.44 -11.79 1.83
CA GLU A 190 -34.44 -12.64 2.47
C GLU A 190 -35.86 -12.24 1.99
N GLY A 191 -36.69 -13.20 1.66
CA GLY A 191 -38.03 -13.00 1.12
C GLY A 191 -38.09 -12.53 -0.35
N ALA A 192 -36.98 -12.36 -1.05
CA ALA A 192 -36.96 -11.94 -2.46
C ALA A 192 -37.61 -12.98 -3.40
N SER A 193 -37.57 -14.25 -3.07
CA SER A 193 -38.22 -15.34 -3.81
C SER A 193 -39.72 -15.16 -3.90
N GLY A 194 -40.38 -14.59 -2.91
CA GLY A 194 -41.82 -14.28 -2.95
C GLY A 194 -42.19 -13.05 -3.77
N ARG A 195 -41.20 -12.27 -4.27
CA ARG A 195 -41.42 -11.00 -4.97
C ARG A 195 -40.94 -11.00 -6.43
N ASP A 196 -39.95 -11.81 -6.76
CA ASP A 196 -39.37 -11.92 -8.11
C ASP A 196 -39.34 -13.38 -8.55
N PRO A 197 -40.10 -13.74 -9.61
CA PRO A 197 -40.17 -15.13 -10.13
C PRO A 197 -38.78 -15.67 -10.60
N ARG A 198 -37.84 -14.78 -10.95
CA ARG A 198 -36.48 -15.20 -11.35
C ARG A 198 -35.68 -15.60 -10.12
N VAL A 199 -35.78 -14.81 -9.05
CA VAL A 199 -35.17 -15.14 -7.77
C VAL A 199 -35.78 -16.41 -7.18
N GLU A 200 -37.10 -16.58 -7.31
CA GLU A 200 -37.78 -17.81 -6.92
C GLU A 200 -37.18 -19.05 -7.63
N ARG A 201 -37.03 -19.00 -8.96
CA ARG A 201 -36.46 -20.11 -9.74
C ARG A 201 -35.05 -20.43 -9.31
N LEU A 202 -34.20 -19.41 -9.13
CA LEU A 202 -32.81 -19.61 -8.66
C LEU A 202 -32.81 -20.22 -7.25
N THR A 203 -33.62 -19.66 -6.34
CA THR A 203 -33.67 -20.13 -4.94
C THR A 203 -34.16 -21.56 -4.87
N ARG A 204 -35.20 -21.90 -5.63
CA ARG A 204 -35.76 -23.27 -5.72
C ARG A 204 -34.71 -24.25 -6.22
N GLY A 205 -34.00 -23.93 -7.32
CA GLY A 205 -32.96 -24.80 -7.88
C GLY A 205 -31.80 -24.99 -6.89
N VAL A 206 -31.35 -23.95 -6.20
CA VAL A 206 -30.34 -24.06 -5.16
C VAL A 206 -30.82 -24.92 -3.99
N CYS A 207 -32.07 -24.72 -3.51
CA CYS A 207 -32.63 -25.51 -2.42
C CYS A 207 -32.77 -27.00 -2.78
N GLU A 208 -33.14 -27.31 -4.04
CA GLU A 208 -33.22 -28.69 -4.53
C GLU A 208 -31.87 -29.38 -4.56
N ILE A 209 -30.81 -28.66 -5.00
CA ILE A 209 -29.44 -29.19 -4.94
C ILE A 209 -29.02 -29.44 -3.48
N VAL A 210 -29.22 -28.45 -2.60
CA VAL A 210 -28.86 -28.54 -1.16
C VAL A 210 -29.63 -29.69 -0.48
N ALA A 211 -30.93 -29.85 -0.78
CA ALA A 211 -31.74 -30.93 -0.22
C ALA A 211 -31.20 -32.32 -0.62
N ARG A 212 -30.78 -32.50 -1.88
CA ARG A 212 -30.21 -33.77 -2.35
C ARG A 212 -28.88 -34.12 -1.68
N HIS A 213 -28.12 -33.11 -1.28
CA HIS A 213 -26.78 -33.27 -0.71
C HIS A 213 -26.69 -32.92 0.79
N ALA A 214 -27.85 -32.78 1.49
CA ALA A 214 -27.90 -32.32 2.88
C ALA A 214 -27.02 -33.13 3.84
N GLY A 215 -27.01 -34.46 3.67
CA GLY A 215 -26.17 -35.36 4.48
C GLY A 215 -24.66 -35.09 4.29
N GLU A 216 -24.21 -34.95 3.04
CA GLU A 216 -22.81 -34.63 2.73
C GLU A 216 -22.42 -33.23 3.22
N ILE A 217 -23.32 -32.25 3.10
CA ILE A 217 -23.11 -30.89 3.60
C ILE A 217 -22.87 -30.90 5.12
N ARG A 218 -23.75 -31.59 5.88
CA ARG A 218 -23.60 -31.69 7.34
C ARG A 218 -22.32 -32.43 7.74
N ALA A 219 -21.90 -33.42 6.95
CA ALA A 219 -20.73 -34.27 7.25
C ALA A 219 -19.41 -33.60 6.90
N ARG A 220 -19.34 -32.85 5.79
CA ARG A 220 -18.07 -32.38 5.21
C ARG A 220 -17.78 -30.91 5.38
N PHE A 221 -18.82 -30.07 5.57
CA PHE A 221 -18.56 -28.65 5.84
C PHE A 221 -17.90 -28.45 7.21
N PRO A 222 -16.85 -27.63 7.29
CA PRO A 222 -16.09 -27.40 8.52
C PRO A 222 -16.95 -26.74 9.58
N LYS A 223 -16.69 -27.09 10.85
CA LYS A 223 -17.40 -26.56 12.04
C LYS A 223 -16.63 -25.39 12.66
N THR A 224 -15.91 -24.63 11.86
CA THR A 224 -15.15 -23.46 12.28
C THR A 224 -15.95 -22.18 12.14
N VAL A 225 -15.61 -21.16 12.95
CA VAL A 225 -16.26 -19.83 12.90
C VAL A 225 -16.04 -19.19 11.53
N ARG A 226 -14.81 -19.26 11.04
CA ARG A 226 -14.48 -18.83 9.68
C ARG A 226 -14.36 -20.03 8.75
N ARG A 227 -14.93 -19.92 7.57
CA ARG A 227 -14.79 -20.86 6.48
C ARG A 227 -15.15 -20.19 5.18
N ASN A 228 -14.37 -20.37 4.17
CA ASN A 228 -14.53 -19.66 2.90
C ASN A 228 -14.15 -20.48 1.66
N ALA A 229 -14.06 -21.81 1.79
CA ALA A 229 -13.80 -22.71 0.69
C ALA A 229 -15.11 -23.16 0.02
N GLY A 230 -15.16 -23.20 -1.29
CA GLY A 230 -16.32 -23.56 -2.07
C GLY A 230 -17.50 -22.60 -1.93
N TYR A 231 -18.67 -23.01 -2.39
CA TYR A 231 -19.90 -22.24 -2.20
C TYR A 231 -20.55 -22.54 -0.86
N ALA A 232 -21.15 -21.55 -0.21
CA ALA A 232 -21.72 -21.63 1.14
C ALA A 232 -23.04 -22.41 1.21
N LEU A 233 -23.07 -23.68 0.77
CA LEU A 233 -24.26 -24.53 0.77
C LEU A 233 -24.76 -24.82 2.18
N ASP A 234 -23.89 -24.84 3.17
CA ASP A 234 -24.22 -25.01 4.57
C ASP A 234 -25.02 -23.83 5.12
N MET A 235 -24.78 -22.60 4.67
CA MET A 235 -25.59 -21.45 5.04
C MET A 235 -26.99 -21.54 4.44
N VAL A 236 -27.11 -22.04 3.20
CA VAL A 236 -28.38 -22.29 2.54
C VAL A 236 -29.15 -23.39 3.29
N LEU A 237 -28.50 -24.50 3.59
CA LEU A 237 -29.11 -25.61 4.37
C LEU A 237 -29.64 -25.11 5.72
N GLY A 238 -28.83 -24.37 6.46
CA GLY A 238 -29.24 -23.79 7.73
C GLY A 238 -30.42 -22.83 7.61
N ALA A 239 -30.51 -22.05 6.52
CA ALA A 239 -31.67 -21.19 6.23
C ALA A 239 -32.92 -22.01 5.90
N MET A 240 -32.80 -23.05 5.09
CA MET A 240 -33.89 -23.99 4.78
C MET A 240 -34.45 -24.64 6.07
N GLU A 241 -33.56 -25.12 6.95
CA GLU A 241 -33.93 -25.73 8.24
C GLU A 241 -34.66 -24.75 9.17
N ARG A 242 -34.24 -23.48 9.22
CA ARG A 242 -34.95 -22.40 9.92
C ARG A 242 -36.31 -22.11 9.28
N GLY A 243 -36.42 -22.22 7.97
CA GLY A 243 -37.66 -22.11 7.21
C GLY A 243 -38.60 -23.30 7.34
N GLY A 244 -38.26 -24.28 8.19
CA GLY A 244 -39.08 -25.46 8.47
C GLY A 244 -38.82 -26.68 7.58
N TRP A 245 -37.82 -26.64 6.70
CA TRP A 245 -37.44 -27.79 5.88
C TRP A 245 -36.81 -28.91 6.74
N ARG A 246 -37.13 -30.18 6.41
CA ARG A 246 -36.51 -31.39 7.00
C ARG A 246 -36.19 -32.34 5.87
N ASP A 247 -35.28 -33.28 6.10
CA ASP A 247 -34.87 -34.29 5.11
C ASP A 247 -36.07 -35.03 4.52
N GLY A 248 -36.13 -35.08 3.19
CA GLY A 248 -37.23 -35.66 2.42
C GLY A 248 -38.50 -34.81 2.32
N ALA A 249 -38.59 -33.66 2.99
CA ALA A 249 -39.74 -32.76 2.88
C ALA A 249 -39.70 -31.94 1.59
N SER A 250 -40.90 -31.58 1.11
CA SER A 250 -41.04 -30.68 -0.05
C SER A 250 -40.57 -29.27 0.26
N ILE A 251 -40.05 -28.59 -0.76
CA ILE A 251 -39.60 -27.18 -0.66
C ILE A 251 -40.79 -26.26 -0.95
N HIS A 252 -41.41 -25.73 0.11
CA HIS A 252 -42.54 -24.83 0.05
C HIS A 252 -42.13 -23.35 0.11
N ALA A 253 -43.04 -22.44 -0.15
CA ALA A 253 -42.80 -20.98 -0.20
C ALA A 253 -42.14 -20.43 1.09
N GLY A 254 -42.47 -20.95 2.27
CA GLY A 254 -41.86 -20.56 3.55
C GLY A 254 -40.37 -20.87 3.60
N VAL A 255 -39.96 -22.03 3.08
CA VAL A 255 -38.55 -22.41 2.94
C VAL A 255 -37.83 -21.50 1.95
N LEU A 256 -38.41 -21.23 0.78
CA LEU A 256 -37.84 -20.34 -0.22
C LEU A 256 -37.61 -18.93 0.33
N ASN A 257 -38.60 -18.41 1.06
CA ASN A 257 -38.52 -17.06 1.64
C ASN A 257 -37.53 -16.93 2.79
N SER A 258 -37.15 -18.02 3.47
CA SER A 258 -36.12 -18.00 4.51
C SER A 258 -34.68 -17.99 3.95
N VAL A 259 -34.51 -18.30 2.65
CA VAL A 259 -33.18 -18.37 2.01
C VAL A 259 -32.81 -17.01 1.42
N ASN A 260 -31.69 -16.46 1.88
CA ASN A 260 -31.06 -15.28 1.29
C ASN A 260 -29.89 -15.70 0.39
N LEU A 261 -30.08 -15.67 -0.93
CA LEU A 261 -29.02 -16.01 -1.89
C LEU A 261 -27.86 -15.03 -1.91
N ALA A 262 -27.98 -13.82 -1.29
CA ALA A 262 -26.85 -12.93 -1.09
C ALA A 262 -25.69 -13.62 -0.33
N HIS A 263 -26.02 -14.52 0.62
CA HIS A 263 -25.03 -15.29 1.36
C HIS A 263 -24.30 -16.35 0.50
N LEU A 264 -24.92 -16.81 -0.58
CA LEU A 264 -24.29 -17.73 -1.54
C LEU A 264 -23.39 -16.98 -2.52
N VAL A 265 -23.77 -15.75 -2.93
CA VAL A 265 -22.93 -14.86 -3.74
C VAL A 265 -21.73 -14.38 -2.93
N CYS A 266 -21.90 -14.19 -1.61
CA CYS A 266 -20.83 -13.83 -0.71
C CYS A 266 -19.82 -14.99 -0.57
N GLY A 267 -18.57 -14.79 -1.00
CA GLY A 267 -17.54 -15.83 -1.07
C GLY A 267 -17.49 -16.58 -2.40
N SER A 268 -18.29 -16.21 -3.39
CA SER A 268 -18.29 -16.86 -4.71
C SER A 268 -17.20 -16.38 -5.66
N GLU A 269 -16.34 -15.47 -5.25
CA GLU A 269 -15.20 -14.95 -6.05
C GLU A 269 -15.60 -14.38 -7.44
N GLY A 270 -16.82 -13.84 -7.53
CA GLY A 270 -17.35 -13.33 -8.78
C GLY A 270 -17.67 -14.40 -9.82
N THR A 271 -17.83 -15.68 -9.41
CA THR A 271 -18.16 -16.78 -10.32
C THR A 271 -19.68 -16.97 -10.51
N LEU A 272 -20.51 -16.44 -9.61
CA LEU A 272 -21.97 -16.57 -9.67
C LEU A 272 -22.67 -15.33 -10.21
N ALA A 273 -22.21 -14.12 -9.84
CA ALA A 273 -22.82 -12.86 -10.23
C ALA A 273 -21.83 -11.70 -10.12
N VAL A 274 -22.17 -10.57 -10.76
CA VAL A 274 -21.48 -9.29 -10.64
C VAL A 274 -22.23 -8.43 -9.63
N THR A 275 -21.58 -8.06 -8.52
CA THR A 275 -22.18 -7.21 -7.48
C THR A 275 -22.28 -5.77 -7.98
N LEU A 276 -23.47 -5.19 -7.93
CA LEU A 276 -23.80 -3.82 -8.34
C LEU A 276 -24.06 -2.89 -7.15
N GLY A 277 -24.54 -3.45 -6.04
CA GLY A 277 -24.81 -2.72 -4.80
C GLY A 277 -25.02 -3.68 -3.64
N ALA A 278 -24.90 -3.17 -2.43
CA ALA A 278 -25.03 -3.97 -1.22
C ALA A 278 -25.78 -3.22 -0.12
N ASP A 279 -26.64 -3.93 0.61
CA ASP A 279 -27.22 -3.49 1.86
C ASP A 279 -26.45 -4.13 3.00
N LEU A 280 -25.81 -3.29 3.80
CA LEU A 280 -24.90 -3.67 4.86
C LEU A 280 -25.52 -3.41 6.23
N ARG A 281 -25.28 -4.33 7.15
CA ARG A 281 -25.58 -4.14 8.58
C ARG A 281 -24.53 -3.25 9.21
N LEU A 282 -24.97 -2.23 9.96
CA LEU A 282 -24.11 -1.37 10.76
C LEU A 282 -24.17 -1.77 12.24
N HIS A 283 -23.05 -1.57 12.93
CA HIS A 283 -22.92 -1.83 14.36
C HIS A 283 -22.65 -0.54 15.11
N PRO A 284 -23.10 -0.43 16.38
CA PRO A 284 -22.72 0.69 17.22
C PRO A 284 -21.21 0.69 17.49
N ARG A 285 -20.59 1.86 17.41
CA ARG A 285 -19.19 2.00 17.83
C ARG A 285 -19.08 1.75 19.33
N PRO A 286 -18.11 0.90 19.78
CA PRO A 286 -17.91 0.67 21.20
C PRO A 286 -17.51 1.97 21.90
N ARG A 287 -18.09 2.23 23.09
CA ARG A 287 -17.82 3.45 23.88
C ARG A 287 -16.43 3.45 24.50
N ALA A 288 -15.91 2.28 24.84
CA ALA A 288 -14.57 2.10 25.38
C ALA A 288 -13.88 0.90 24.73
N ARG A 289 -12.59 1.04 24.49
CA ARG A 289 -11.72 -0.04 24.02
C ARG A 289 -10.40 -0.01 24.76
N GLY A 290 -9.79 -1.18 24.91
CA GLY A 290 -8.44 -1.32 25.44
C GLY A 290 -7.73 -2.50 24.79
N LEU A 291 -6.43 -2.47 24.77
CA LEU A 291 -5.58 -3.49 24.17
C LEU A 291 -4.55 -3.95 25.19
N ALA A 292 -4.58 -5.22 25.55
CA ALA A 292 -3.51 -5.88 26.28
C ALA A 292 -2.59 -6.61 25.29
N VAL A 293 -1.27 -6.49 25.48
CA VAL A 293 -0.25 -7.20 24.72
C VAL A 293 0.49 -8.11 25.68
N LEU A 294 0.53 -9.43 25.38
CA LEU A 294 1.20 -10.43 26.19
C LEU A 294 2.41 -10.98 25.44
N GLY A 295 3.58 -11.06 26.10
CA GLY A 295 4.80 -11.60 25.54
C GLY A 295 5.11 -13.01 26.07
N PHE A 296 5.52 -13.92 25.17
CA PHE A 296 5.82 -15.31 25.48
C PHE A 296 7.23 -15.69 25.02
N ALA A 297 7.88 -16.56 25.79
CA ALA A 297 9.19 -17.12 25.46
C ALA A 297 9.13 -18.32 24.50
N ALA A 298 7.92 -18.84 24.23
CA ALA A 298 7.69 -19.91 23.25
C ALA A 298 6.38 -19.69 22.51
N LEU A 299 6.36 -20.05 21.21
CA LEU A 299 5.16 -19.97 20.37
C LEU A 299 4.06 -20.91 20.88
N ASP A 300 4.43 -22.10 21.33
CA ASP A 300 3.49 -23.12 21.82
C ASP A 300 2.76 -22.64 23.10
N ASP A 301 3.44 -21.87 23.99
CA ASP A 301 2.82 -21.28 25.18
C ASP A 301 1.82 -20.17 24.79
N ALA A 302 2.16 -19.35 23.82
CA ALA A 302 1.24 -18.34 23.30
C ALA A 302 -0.02 -18.97 22.72
N ILE A 303 0.13 -20.06 21.95
CA ILE A 303 -1.01 -20.78 21.35
C ILE A 303 -1.86 -21.42 22.45
N ALA A 304 -1.25 -22.05 23.46
CA ALA A 304 -1.97 -22.67 24.58
C ALA A 304 -2.75 -21.62 25.41
N ALA A 305 -2.29 -20.38 25.43
CA ALA A 305 -2.96 -19.29 26.15
C ALA A 305 -4.25 -18.80 25.46
N VAL A 306 -4.45 -19.12 24.17
CA VAL A 306 -5.59 -18.58 23.40
C VAL A 306 -6.95 -18.98 23.99
N GLU A 307 -7.15 -20.26 24.28
CA GLU A 307 -8.43 -20.77 24.78
C GLU A 307 -8.79 -20.18 26.17
N PRO A 308 -7.89 -20.15 27.17
CA PRO A 308 -8.13 -19.41 28.41
C PRO A 308 -8.41 -17.91 28.22
N ILE A 309 -7.74 -17.25 27.26
CA ILE A 309 -8.00 -15.84 26.95
C ILE A 309 -9.42 -15.65 26.42
N LEU A 310 -9.91 -16.54 25.57
CA LEU A 310 -11.26 -16.45 25.01
C LEU A 310 -12.34 -16.50 26.10
N ALA A 311 -12.10 -17.22 27.21
CA ALA A 311 -13.02 -17.24 28.35
C ALA A 311 -13.19 -15.89 29.06
N THR A 312 -12.25 -14.94 28.84
CA THR A 312 -12.33 -13.56 29.37
C THR A 312 -13.18 -12.62 28.50
N GLY A 313 -13.72 -13.08 27.36
CA GLY A 313 -14.60 -12.32 26.48
C GLY A 313 -13.92 -11.22 25.63
N PRO A 314 -12.76 -11.45 25.01
CA PRO A 314 -12.09 -10.46 24.18
C PRO A 314 -12.85 -10.19 22.88
N SER A 315 -12.67 -9.00 22.30
CA SER A 315 -13.16 -8.65 20.97
C SER A 315 -12.21 -9.07 19.82
N ALA A 316 -10.94 -9.34 20.15
CA ALA A 316 -9.95 -9.92 19.23
C ALA A 316 -8.82 -10.59 20.01
N VAL A 317 -8.25 -11.68 19.47
CA VAL A 317 -6.98 -12.26 19.93
C VAL A 317 -6.12 -12.56 18.69
N GLU A 318 -4.97 -11.86 18.59
CA GLU A 318 -4.10 -11.89 17.45
C GLU A 318 -2.68 -12.32 17.83
N LEU A 319 -2.06 -13.18 17.03
CA LEU A 319 -0.71 -13.71 17.25
C LEU A 319 0.29 -13.10 16.29
N LEU A 320 1.49 -12.79 16.79
CA LEU A 320 2.72 -12.58 16.00
C LEU A 320 3.85 -13.44 16.55
N ASP A 321 4.70 -13.97 15.67
CA ASP A 321 5.94 -14.68 16.04
C ASP A 321 7.16 -13.74 16.13
N ASP A 322 8.30 -14.28 16.60
CA ASP A 322 9.56 -13.55 16.77
C ASP A 322 10.11 -13.05 15.44
N LEU A 323 9.91 -13.77 14.35
CA LEU A 323 10.41 -13.37 13.03
C LEU A 323 9.79 -12.04 12.58
N VAL A 324 8.47 -11.86 12.77
CA VAL A 324 7.81 -10.57 12.47
C VAL A 324 8.31 -9.46 13.38
N VAL A 325 8.51 -9.73 14.67
CA VAL A 325 9.02 -8.76 15.64
C VAL A 325 10.45 -8.32 15.28
N ASP A 326 11.32 -9.25 14.90
CA ASP A 326 12.71 -8.96 14.52
C ASP A 326 12.79 -8.17 13.20
N LEU A 327 11.96 -8.50 12.21
CA LEU A 327 11.84 -7.71 10.98
C LEU A 327 11.34 -6.29 11.26
N ALA A 328 10.42 -6.13 12.21
CA ALA A 328 9.95 -4.83 12.63
C ALA A 328 11.03 -3.99 13.29
N ARG A 329 11.88 -4.58 14.15
CA ARG A 329 13.04 -3.89 14.74
C ARG A 329 14.03 -3.40 13.70
N ALA A 330 14.23 -4.18 12.63
CA ALA A 330 15.12 -3.81 11.53
C ALA A 330 14.51 -2.76 10.59
N ASN A 331 13.19 -2.50 10.65
CA ASN A 331 12.50 -1.57 9.77
C ASN A 331 12.38 -0.18 10.42
N ALA A 332 12.85 0.87 9.73
CA ALA A 332 12.90 2.23 10.24
C ALA A 332 11.53 2.81 10.66
N GLU A 333 10.44 2.41 10.01
CA GLU A 333 9.08 2.86 10.36
C GLU A 333 8.52 2.10 11.57
N TYR A 334 8.79 0.79 11.67
CA TYR A 334 8.12 -0.08 12.63
C TYR A 334 8.91 -0.29 13.93
N ALA A 335 10.21 -0.01 13.98
CA ALA A 335 11.05 -0.18 15.18
C ALA A 335 10.46 0.50 16.43
N ARG A 336 9.94 1.71 16.29
CA ARG A 336 9.28 2.48 17.38
C ARG A 336 8.02 1.81 17.95
N TYR A 337 7.38 0.91 17.20
CA TYR A 337 6.18 0.22 17.67
C TYR A 337 6.52 -1.06 18.45
N VAL A 338 7.74 -1.57 18.28
CA VAL A 338 8.24 -2.71 19.05
C VAL A 338 8.43 -2.36 20.52
N GLU A 339 8.70 -1.08 20.84
CA GLU A 339 8.79 -0.57 22.22
C GLU A 339 7.47 -0.69 23.01
N LEU A 340 6.34 -0.89 22.31
CA LEU A 340 5.02 -1.14 22.92
C LEU A 340 4.80 -2.61 23.27
N MET A 341 5.80 -3.48 23.07
CA MET A 341 5.70 -4.91 23.37
C MET A 341 6.33 -5.27 24.70
N PRO A 342 5.67 -6.11 25.52
CA PRO A 342 6.24 -6.57 26.76
C PRO A 342 7.36 -7.58 26.52
N HIS A 343 8.40 -7.54 27.36
CA HIS A 343 9.48 -8.52 27.35
C HIS A 343 9.24 -9.54 28.47
N PRO A 344 9.32 -10.86 28.18
CA PRO A 344 9.25 -11.90 29.19
C PRO A 344 10.35 -11.70 30.24
N ALA A 345 10.05 -11.98 31.50
CA ALA A 345 11.05 -11.88 32.59
C ALA A 345 12.20 -12.89 32.42
N CYS A 346 11.93 -14.03 31.77
CA CYS A 346 12.91 -15.07 31.45
C CYS A 346 12.84 -15.43 29.96
N GLY A 347 14.00 -15.52 29.31
CA GLY A 347 14.08 -15.88 27.89
C GLY A 347 13.90 -14.71 26.93
N THR A 348 14.03 -15.01 25.63
CA THR A 348 13.79 -14.06 24.54
C THR A 348 12.33 -14.09 24.12
N LEU A 349 11.80 -12.95 23.70
CA LEU A 349 10.45 -12.86 23.14
C LEU A 349 10.35 -13.69 21.85
N LYS A 350 9.47 -14.73 21.87
CA LYS A 350 9.24 -15.66 20.75
C LYS A 350 7.83 -15.58 20.17
N ALA A 351 6.89 -15.01 20.92
CA ALA A 351 5.56 -14.77 20.41
C ALA A 351 4.86 -13.66 21.19
N VAL A 352 3.92 -12.99 20.55
CA VAL A 352 3.11 -11.91 21.15
C VAL A 352 1.65 -12.16 20.86
N LEU A 353 0.80 -12.05 21.88
CA LEU A 353 -0.65 -12.01 21.72
C LEU A 353 -1.20 -10.60 21.97
N TYR A 354 -1.95 -10.09 21.01
CA TYR A 354 -2.75 -8.88 21.12
C TYR A 354 -4.16 -9.25 21.54
N VAL A 355 -4.63 -8.80 22.70
CA VAL A 355 -5.94 -9.10 23.24
C VAL A 355 -6.73 -7.79 23.39
N GLU A 356 -7.70 -7.56 22.51
CA GLU A 356 -8.52 -6.36 22.53
C GLU A 356 -9.83 -6.62 23.28
N TYR A 357 -10.24 -5.65 24.09
CA TYR A 357 -11.55 -5.61 24.74
C TYR A 357 -12.34 -4.39 24.29
N SER A 358 -13.63 -4.58 24.03
CA SER A 358 -14.59 -3.52 23.70
C SER A 358 -15.73 -3.57 24.72
N ALA A 359 -16.04 -2.45 25.36
CA ALA A 359 -17.04 -2.39 26.42
C ALA A 359 -17.85 -1.09 26.42
N GLY A 360 -18.85 -1.02 27.28
CA GLY A 360 -19.67 0.17 27.48
C GLY A 360 -18.98 1.28 28.31
N SER A 361 -17.95 0.94 29.09
CA SER A 361 -17.17 1.89 29.87
C SER A 361 -15.70 1.49 29.99
N MET A 362 -14.84 2.43 30.34
CA MET A 362 -13.42 2.18 30.55
C MET A 362 -13.15 1.35 31.84
N GLU A 363 -14.02 1.43 32.83
CA GLU A 363 -13.95 0.60 34.04
C GLU A 363 -14.13 -0.88 33.67
N ALA A 364 -15.10 -1.19 32.81
CA ALA A 364 -15.30 -2.56 32.31
C ALA A 364 -14.08 -3.08 31.54
N VAL A 365 -13.44 -2.24 30.71
CA VAL A 365 -12.19 -2.58 30.03
C VAL A 365 -11.07 -2.91 31.04
N ARG A 366 -10.89 -2.07 32.05
CA ARG A 366 -9.89 -2.31 33.11
C ARG A 366 -10.16 -3.59 33.88
N ALA A 367 -11.43 -3.88 34.19
CA ALA A 367 -11.82 -5.14 34.84
C ALA A 367 -11.44 -6.36 33.97
N SER A 368 -11.60 -6.26 32.66
CA SER A 368 -11.15 -7.31 31.74
C SER A 368 -9.63 -7.50 31.75
N PHE A 369 -8.86 -6.42 31.85
CA PHE A 369 -7.40 -6.52 32.02
C PHE A 369 -6.99 -7.21 33.33
N GLU A 370 -7.68 -6.93 34.44
CA GLU A 370 -7.40 -7.59 35.70
C GLU A 370 -7.80 -9.07 35.71
N ALA A 371 -8.90 -9.42 35.03
CA ALA A 371 -9.27 -10.81 34.82
C ALA A 371 -8.20 -11.54 33.97
N LEU A 372 -7.67 -10.90 32.93
CA LEU A 372 -6.61 -11.45 32.13
C LEU A 372 -5.31 -11.65 32.92
N ARG A 373 -4.92 -10.68 33.77
CA ARG A 373 -3.78 -10.82 34.69
C ARG A 373 -3.97 -11.96 35.68
N GLY A 374 -5.17 -12.10 36.21
CA GLY A 374 -5.53 -13.22 37.09
C GLY A 374 -5.41 -14.58 36.41
N THR A 375 -5.71 -14.65 35.12
CA THR A 375 -5.57 -15.88 34.32
C THR A 375 -4.10 -16.23 34.07
N PHE A 376 -3.23 -15.21 33.90
CA PHE A 376 -1.80 -15.39 33.58
C PHE A 376 -0.92 -14.64 34.59
N PRO A 377 -0.89 -15.04 35.87
CA PRO A 377 -0.06 -14.38 36.87
C PRO A 377 1.42 -14.55 36.52
N GLY A 378 2.14 -13.44 36.39
CA GLY A 378 3.55 -13.42 36.00
C GLY A 378 3.82 -13.35 34.49
N ALA A 379 2.81 -13.35 33.63
CA ALA A 379 3.01 -13.06 32.23
C ALA A 379 3.45 -11.61 32.00
N ALA A 380 4.39 -11.41 31.08
CA ALA A 380 4.74 -10.07 30.60
C ALA A 380 3.55 -9.48 29.86
N MET A 381 2.95 -8.42 30.39
CA MET A 381 1.75 -7.81 29.82
C MET A 381 1.81 -6.28 29.90
N GLU A 382 1.64 -5.65 28.75
CA GLU A 382 1.41 -4.21 28.61
C GLU A 382 -0.05 -3.94 28.26
N ALA A 383 -0.67 -2.95 28.93
CA ALA A 383 -2.07 -2.60 28.73
C ALA A 383 -2.20 -1.15 28.23
N HIS A 384 -2.83 -0.99 27.08
CA HIS A 384 -3.01 0.30 26.40
C HIS A 384 -4.50 0.70 26.40
N THR A 385 -4.80 1.89 26.93
CA THR A 385 -6.12 2.53 26.83
C THR A 385 -6.08 3.84 26.05
N ASP A 386 -4.87 4.36 25.79
CA ASP A 386 -4.67 5.51 24.92
C ASP A 386 -4.88 5.13 23.45
N ALA A 387 -5.68 5.93 22.74
CA ALA A 387 -6.02 5.64 21.34
C ALA A 387 -4.80 5.63 20.40
N THR A 388 -3.79 6.47 20.67
CA THR A 388 -2.58 6.55 19.86
C THR A 388 -1.68 5.34 20.07
N ALA A 389 -1.49 4.93 21.34
CA ALA A 389 -0.72 3.74 21.69
C ALA A 389 -1.36 2.48 21.09
N MET A 390 -2.68 2.31 21.24
CA MET A 390 -3.43 1.22 20.63
C MET A 390 -3.29 1.20 19.11
N LEU A 391 -3.46 2.37 18.46
CA LEU A 391 -3.31 2.48 17.01
C LEU A 391 -1.91 2.07 16.56
N ASN A 392 -0.87 2.47 17.28
CA ASN A 392 0.51 2.15 16.97
C ASN A 392 0.81 0.65 17.14
N ALA A 393 0.32 0.03 18.20
CA ALA A 393 0.40 -1.43 18.39
C ALA A 393 -0.30 -2.18 17.24
N TRP A 394 -1.52 -1.76 16.86
CA TRP A 394 -2.24 -2.33 15.73
C TRP A 394 -1.56 -2.11 14.36
N LYS A 395 -0.82 -0.99 14.17
CA LYS A 395 -0.03 -0.79 12.95
C LYS A 395 1.01 -1.89 12.77
N LEU A 396 1.70 -2.27 13.86
CA LEU A 396 2.67 -3.36 13.81
C LEU A 396 2.00 -4.69 13.46
N ARG A 397 0.87 -5.02 14.10
CA ARG A 397 0.14 -6.24 13.80
C ARG A 397 -0.31 -6.30 12.33
N LYS A 398 -0.83 -5.20 11.79
CA LYS A 398 -1.27 -5.11 10.39
C LYS A 398 -0.09 -5.15 9.39
N ALA A 399 1.10 -4.78 9.82
CA ALA A 399 2.30 -4.82 8.99
C ALA A 399 2.98 -6.19 8.97
N GLY A 400 2.54 -7.17 9.76
CA GLY A 400 3.17 -8.49 9.87
C GLY A 400 3.37 -9.15 8.50
N GLU A 401 2.33 -9.24 7.68
CA GLU A 401 2.41 -9.81 6.34
C GLU A 401 3.40 -9.08 5.43
N PRO A 402 3.27 -7.76 5.25
CA PRO A 402 4.17 -7.05 4.37
C PRO A 402 5.63 -7.02 4.84
N LEU A 403 5.89 -7.00 6.15
CA LEU A 403 7.27 -7.05 6.70
C LEU A 403 7.99 -8.33 6.32
N LEU A 404 7.27 -9.45 6.25
CA LEU A 404 7.84 -10.73 5.86
C LEU A 404 8.45 -10.72 4.45
N HIS A 405 7.95 -9.90 3.53
CA HIS A 405 8.56 -9.76 2.20
C HIS A 405 9.95 -9.08 2.23
N GLY A 406 10.30 -8.42 3.34
CA GLY A 406 11.63 -7.88 3.60
C GLY A 406 12.70 -8.91 3.95
N ILE A 407 12.36 -10.19 4.11
CA ILE A 407 13.29 -11.28 4.42
C ILE A 407 14.39 -11.35 3.34
N PRO A 408 15.68 -11.31 3.72
CA PRO A 408 16.78 -11.48 2.78
C PRO A 408 16.76 -12.84 2.09
N GLY A 409 17.35 -12.92 0.91
CA GLY A 409 17.46 -14.18 0.18
C GLY A 409 16.38 -14.35 -0.92
N ARG A 410 16.56 -15.40 -1.74
CA ARG A 410 15.65 -15.73 -2.85
C ARG A 410 14.35 -16.38 -2.39
N ARG A 411 14.41 -17.19 -1.32
CA ARG A 411 13.23 -17.77 -0.72
C ARG A 411 12.40 -16.68 -0.04
N LYS A 412 11.16 -16.55 -0.45
CA LYS A 412 10.20 -15.56 0.07
C LYS A 412 9.02 -16.24 0.74
N PRO A 413 8.34 -15.57 1.67
CA PRO A 413 7.15 -16.11 2.35
C PRO A 413 5.98 -16.14 1.37
N ILE A 414 5.70 -17.31 0.81
CA ILE A 414 4.70 -17.48 -0.25
C ILE A 414 3.32 -17.81 0.33
N THR A 415 2.27 -17.23 -0.29
CA THR A 415 0.87 -17.36 0.11
C THR A 415 0.20 -18.57 -0.56
N PHE A 416 0.28 -19.75 0.04
CA PHE A 416 -0.39 -20.95 -0.48
C PHE A 416 -1.05 -21.80 0.60
N ILE A 417 -0.57 -21.74 1.86
CA ILE A 417 -1.19 -22.39 3.03
C ILE A 417 -1.51 -21.40 4.15
N GLU A 418 -1.49 -20.11 3.86
CA GLU A 418 -1.56 -19.02 4.83
C GLU A 418 -2.94 -18.77 5.42
N ASP A 419 -3.97 -19.56 5.07
CA ASP A 419 -5.35 -19.29 5.45
C ASP A 419 -6.07 -20.52 6.02
N ASN A 420 -5.29 -21.48 6.52
CA ASN A 420 -5.84 -22.66 7.16
C ASN A 420 -6.55 -22.31 8.46
N VAL A 421 -7.71 -22.93 8.67
CA VAL A 421 -8.54 -22.76 9.87
C VAL A 421 -8.79 -24.11 10.52
N VAL A 422 -8.64 -24.16 11.83
CA VAL A 422 -9.04 -25.32 12.65
C VAL A 422 -9.84 -24.83 13.86
N PRO A 423 -10.66 -25.70 14.51
CA PRO A 423 -11.25 -25.35 15.80
C PRO A 423 -10.16 -24.90 16.78
N VAL A 424 -10.41 -23.84 17.57
CA VAL A 424 -9.38 -23.23 18.45
C VAL A 424 -8.75 -24.27 19.38
N ALA A 425 -9.52 -25.18 19.95
CA ALA A 425 -9.03 -26.28 20.78
C ALA A 425 -8.03 -27.23 20.06
N ARG A 426 -7.97 -27.20 18.72
CA ARG A 426 -7.05 -28.00 17.91
C ARG A 426 -5.87 -27.19 17.35
N LEU A 427 -5.82 -25.89 17.63
CA LEU A 427 -4.83 -24.98 17.06
C LEU A 427 -3.40 -25.40 17.42
N GLY A 428 -3.13 -25.77 18.67
CA GLY A 428 -1.81 -26.23 19.11
C GLY A 428 -1.34 -27.49 18.39
N GLU A 429 -2.23 -28.47 18.24
CA GLU A 429 -1.92 -29.70 17.49
C GLU A 429 -1.63 -29.39 16.00
N PHE A 430 -2.47 -28.54 15.40
CA PHE A 430 -2.29 -28.14 14.00
C PHE A 430 -0.94 -27.48 13.77
N VAL A 431 -0.56 -26.51 14.62
CA VAL A 431 0.71 -25.78 14.49
C VAL A 431 1.90 -26.72 14.62
N ARG A 432 1.92 -27.61 15.63
CA ARG A 432 3.03 -28.56 15.80
C ARG A 432 3.20 -29.46 14.59
N ARG A 433 2.11 -30.11 14.13
CA ARG A 433 2.15 -31.01 12.97
C ARG A 433 2.48 -30.27 11.67
N LEU A 434 2.02 -29.04 11.50
CA LEU A 434 2.34 -28.23 10.33
C LEU A 434 3.82 -27.80 10.32
N ARG A 435 4.41 -27.48 11.48
CA ARG A 435 5.86 -27.24 11.61
C ARG A 435 6.68 -28.47 11.22
N GLU A 436 6.23 -29.67 11.60
CA GLU A 436 6.86 -30.93 11.20
C GLU A 436 6.77 -31.13 9.67
N ILE A 437 5.61 -30.86 9.05
CA ILE A 437 5.44 -30.93 7.59
C ILE A 437 6.43 -30.00 6.90
N VAL A 438 6.43 -28.71 7.27
CA VAL A 438 7.31 -27.69 6.69
C VAL A 438 8.79 -28.07 6.85
N GLY A 439 9.18 -28.56 8.04
CA GLY A 439 10.53 -28.99 8.35
C GLY A 439 10.99 -30.20 7.53
N ARG A 440 10.13 -31.23 7.37
CA ARG A 440 10.41 -32.41 6.52
C ARG A 440 10.67 -32.04 5.06
N HIS A 441 10.03 -30.99 4.58
CA HIS A 441 10.27 -30.44 3.25
C HIS A 441 11.48 -29.49 3.15
N GLY A 442 12.30 -29.37 4.21
CA GLY A 442 13.55 -28.60 4.18
C GLY A 442 13.37 -27.09 4.01
N THR A 443 12.31 -26.54 4.60
CA THR A 443 12.09 -25.09 4.67
C THR A 443 11.61 -24.67 6.06
N THR A 444 11.50 -23.36 6.28
CA THR A 444 10.95 -22.74 7.48
C THR A 444 9.75 -21.87 7.12
N ALA A 445 8.98 -21.43 8.10
CA ALA A 445 7.83 -20.57 7.88
C ALA A 445 7.72 -19.49 8.95
N ALA A 446 7.08 -18.38 8.59
CA ALA A 446 6.59 -17.38 9.53
C ALA A 446 5.16 -17.69 9.97
N TYR A 447 4.82 -17.31 11.21
CA TYR A 447 3.51 -17.59 11.82
C TYR A 447 2.88 -16.30 12.34
N TYR A 448 1.68 -16.02 11.91
CA TYR A 448 0.80 -15.04 12.55
C TYR A 448 -0.66 -15.52 12.42
N ALA A 449 -1.56 -15.06 13.29
CA ALA A 449 -2.88 -15.66 13.34
C ALA A 449 -3.97 -14.68 13.81
N HIS A 450 -5.20 -14.90 13.29
CA HIS A 450 -6.42 -14.53 13.98
C HIS A 450 -6.76 -15.65 14.98
N ALA A 451 -6.03 -15.69 16.08
CA ALA A 451 -6.03 -16.83 17.00
C ALA A 451 -7.41 -17.04 17.65
N SER A 452 -8.18 -15.95 17.85
CA SER A 452 -9.53 -15.99 18.41
C SER A 452 -10.51 -16.88 17.65
N VAL A 453 -10.26 -17.12 16.36
CA VAL A 453 -11.15 -17.87 15.48
C VAL A 453 -10.46 -19.06 14.78
N GLY A 454 -9.24 -19.40 15.24
CA GLY A 454 -8.48 -20.54 14.73
C GLY A 454 -7.91 -20.39 13.33
N VAL A 455 -7.81 -19.16 12.79
CA VAL A 455 -7.20 -18.88 11.48
C VAL A 455 -5.71 -18.68 11.67
N LEU A 456 -4.91 -19.46 10.95
CA LEU A 456 -3.46 -19.41 11.03
C LEU A 456 -2.86 -19.01 9.68
N HIS A 457 -2.10 -17.91 9.69
CA HIS A 457 -1.35 -17.46 8.52
C HIS A 457 0.08 -17.97 8.60
N VAL A 458 0.33 -19.11 7.91
CA VAL A 458 1.66 -19.72 7.81
C VAL A 458 2.23 -19.46 6.44
N ARG A 459 3.43 -18.93 6.38
CA ARG A 459 4.10 -18.56 5.14
C ARG A 459 5.44 -19.25 5.02
N PRO A 460 5.49 -20.45 4.38
CA PRO A 460 6.75 -21.13 4.11
C PRO A 460 7.63 -20.32 3.16
N LEU A 461 8.94 -20.37 3.39
CA LEU A 461 9.95 -19.72 2.56
C LEU A 461 10.23 -20.58 1.32
N ILE A 462 9.82 -20.08 0.15
CA ILE A 462 9.90 -20.78 -1.15
C ILE A 462 10.55 -19.85 -2.18
N ASP A 463 11.47 -20.40 -2.97
CA ASP A 463 11.99 -19.75 -4.19
C ASP A 463 11.16 -20.20 -5.40
N LEU A 464 10.26 -19.34 -5.87
CA LEU A 464 9.42 -19.67 -7.03
C LEU A 464 10.20 -19.75 -8.35
N HIS A 465 11.47 -19.32 -8.40
CA HIS A 465 12.35 -19.53 -9.55
C HIS A 465 12.99 -20.92 -9.58
N ASP A 466 12.93 -21.67 -8.46
CA ASP A 466 13.47 -23.02 -8.35
C ASP A 466 12.35 -24.07 -8.47
N GLU A 467 12.49 -25.00 -9.43
CA GLU A 467 11.49 -26.04 -9.65
C GLU A 467 11.38 -27.03 -8.46
N ALA A 468 12.49 -27.30 -7.77
CA ALA A 468 12.45 -28.14 -6.57
C ALA A 468 11.61 -27.49 -5.45
N ASP A 469 11.71 -26.16 -5.30
CA ASP A 469 10.88 -25.43 -4.34
C ASP A 469 9.40 -25.34 -4.79
N ARG A 470 9.10 -25.32 -6.08
CA ARG A 470 7.72 -25.44 -6.60
C ARG A 470 7.10 -26.80 -6.30
N VAL A 471 7.87 -27.87 -6.46
CA VAL A 471 7.43 -29.24 -6.08
C VAL A 471 7.18 -29.29 -4.57
N ARG A 472 8.09 -28.76 -3.78
CA ARG A 472 7.98 -28.63 -2.32
C ARG A 472 6.72 -27.86 -1.90
N MET A 473 6.44 -26.75 -2.55
CA MET A 473 5.24 -25.94 -2.32
C MET A 473 3.96 -26.76 -2.50
N ARG A 474 3.85 -27.49 -3.62
CA ARG A 474 2.67 -28.32 -3.90
C ARG A 474 2.50 -29.45 -2.87
N ALA A 475 3.58 -30.11 -2.49
CA ALA A 475 3.55 -31.17 -1.49
C ALA A 475 3.09 -30.65 -0.11
N ILE A 476 3.67 -29.54 0.35
CA ILE A 476 3.27 -28.89 1.60
C ILE A 476 1.80 -28.48 1.56
N ALA A 477 1.32 -27.94 0.44
CA ALA A 477 -0.08 -27.52 0.29
C ALA A 477 -1.06 -28.67 0.46
N VAL A 478 -0.77 -29.81 -0.16
CA VAL A 478 -1.58 -31.02 -0.07
C VAL A 478 -1.62 -31.55 1.37
N GLU A 479 -0.45 -31.71 1.99
CA GLU A 479 -0.35 -32.24 3.36
C GLU A 479 -1.02 -31.29 4.39
N ALA A 480 -0.87 -29.97 4.22
CA ALA A 480 -1.50 -28.97 5.10
C ALA A 480 -3.04 -28.99 4.96
N ALA A 481 -3.57 -29.12 3.74
CA ALA A 481 -5.00 -29.21 3.49
C ALA A 481 -5.60 -30.51 4.11
N ASP A 482 -4.92 -31.65 3.96
CA ASP A 482 -5.33 -32.93 4.57
C ASP A 482 -5.26 -32.85 6.11
N LEU A 483 -4.23 -32.21 6.66
CA LEU A 483 -4.09 -31.98 8.10
C LEU A 483 -5.25 -31.13 8.62
N ALA A 484 -5.53 -29.98 8.00
CA ALA A 484 -6.62 -29.10 8.40
C ALA A 484 -7.97 -29.86 8.41
N ARG A 485 -8.24 -30.60 7.34
CA ARG A 485 -9.45 -31.43 7.25
C ARG A 485 -9.52 -32.48 8.34
N SER A 486 -8.41 -33.21 8.64
CA SER A 486 -8.37 -34.24 9.66
C SER A 486 -8.68 -33.71 11.08
N LEU A 487 -8.48 -32.43 11.30
CA LEU A 487 -8.76 -31.72 12.55
C LEU A 487 -10.13 -31.01 12.56
N GLY A 488 -10.97 -31.26 11.54
CA GLY A 488 -12.29 -30.62 11.43
C GLY A 488 -12.25 -29.17 10.91
N GLY A 489 -11.13 -28.75 10.35
CA GLY A 489 -10.90 -27.45 9.78
C GLY A 489 -11.04 -27.38 8.25
N VAL A 490 -10.53 -26.30 7.66
CA VAL A 490 -10.57 -26.02 6.22
C VAL A 490 -9.33 -25.22 5.79
N MET A 491 -8.98 -25.30 4.50
CA MET A 491 -7.79 -24.63 3.93
C MET A 491 -7.97 -23.13 3.65
N SER A 492 -9.19 -22.60 3.74
CA SER A 492 -9.46 -21.17 3.58
C SER A 492 -10.48 -20.67 4.60
N GLY A 493 -10.07 -19.68 5.40
CA GLY A 493 -10.91 -18.98 6.37
C GLY A 493 -11.50 -17.67 5.86
N GLU A 494 -10.73 -16.94 5.05
CA GLU A 494 -11.12 -15.60 4.60
C GLU A 494 -10.57 -15.22 3.19
N HIS A 495 -9.44 -15.80 2.73
CA HIS A 495 -8.79 -15.38 1.50
C HIS A 495 -9.42 -15.97 0.23
N GLY A 496 -10.27 -16.97 0.37
CA GLY A 496 -10.91 -17.67 -0.74
C GLY A 496 -10.04 -18.78 -1.35
N ASP A 497 -10.59 -19.44 -2.36
CA ASP A 497 -9.92 -20.58 -3.02
C ASP A 497 -8.98 -20.11 -4.14
N GLY A 498 -9.48 -19.24 -5.02
CA GLY A 498 -8.75 -18.74 -6.17
C GLY A 498 -8.06 -19.84 -6.98
N ARG A 499 -6.94 -19.48 -7.59
CA ARG A 499 -6.13 -20.43 -8.36
C ARG A 499 -5.33 -21.38 -7.47
N VAL A 500 -4.97 -20.96 -6.26
CA VAL A 500 -4.06 -21.70 -5.40
C VAL A 500 -4.76 -22.85 -4.67
N ARG A 501 -6.05 -22.75 -4.32
CA ARG A 501 -6.78 -23.74 -3.51
C ARG A 501 -7.84 -24.50 -4.29
N THR A 502 -8.32 -23.96 -5.42
CA THR A 502 -9.26 -24.69 -6.31
C THR A 502 -8.81 -26.13 -6.60
N PRO A 503 -7.51 -26.44 -6.86
CA PRO A 503 -7.05 -27.80 -7.08
C PRO A 503 -7.18 -28.73 -5.88
N LEU A 504 -7.38 -28.20 -4.68
CA LEU A 504 -7.47 -28.97 -3.44
C LEU A 504 -8.92 -29.18 -2.97
N LEU A 505 -9.91 -28.54 -3.61
CA LEU A 505 -11.30 -28.55 -3.16
C LEU A 505 -11.93 -29.94 -3.14
N GLU A 506 -11.68 -30.76 -4.17
CA GLU A 506 -12.25 -32.11 -4.20
C GLU A 506 -11.67 -33.03 -3.11
N ARG A 507 -10.38 -32.82 -2.73
CA ARG A 507 -9.79 -33.53 -1.57
C ARG A 507 -10.54 -33.23 -0.29
N HIS A 508 -11.01 -31.98 -0.17
CA HIS A 508 -11.75 -31.51 1.01
C HIS A 508 -13.21 -31.93 0.98
N PHE A 509 -13.94 -31.59 -0.07
CA PHE A 509 -15.40 -31.75 -0.15
C PHE A 509 -15.84 -33.09 -0.77
N GLY A 510 -15.00 -33.74 -1.56
CA GLY A 510 -15.35 -34.95 -2.31
C GLY A 510 -16.15 -34.67 -3.57
N ALA A 511 -16.23 -35.68 -4.44
CA ALA A 511 -16.84 -35.56 -5.77
C ALA A 511 -18.33 -35.16 -5.75
N ALA A 512 -19.09 -35.63 -4.74
CA ALA A 512 -20.53 -35.34 -4.61
C ALA A 512 -20.78 -33.83 -4.41
N LEU A 513 -20.09 -33.18 -3.46
CA LEU A 513 -20.24 -31.75 -3.23
C LEU A 513 -19.63 -30.89 -4.35
N MET A 514 -18.53 -31.37 -4.96
CA MET A 514 -18.01 -30.70 -6.18
C MET A 514 -19.02 -30.78 -7.33
N GLY A 515 -19.80 -31.87 -7.42
CA GLY A 515 -20.95 -31.96 -8.32
C GLY A 515 -22.02 -30.91 -8.00
N ALA A 516 -22.39 -30.77 -6.73
CA ALA A 516 -23.34 -29.76 -6.27
C ALA A 516 -22.87 -28.33 -6.57
N PHE A 517 -21.59 -28.03 -6.38
CA PHE A 517 -21.00 -26.71 -6.73
C PHE A 517 -21.11 -26.45 -8.25
N ARG A 518 -20.86 -27.44 -9.11
CA ARG A 518 -21.03 -27.29 -10.57
C ARG A 518 -22.50 -27.05 -10.94
N GLU A 519 -23.44 -27.74 -10.31
CA GLU A 519 -24.88 -27.52 -10.55
C GLU A 519 -25.29 -26.09 -10.14
N VAL A 520 -24.85 -25.62 -8.99
CA VAL A 520 -25.10 -24.23 -8.55
C VAL A 520 -24.49 -23.22 -9.53
N LYS A 521 -23.25 -23.40 -9.95
CA LYS A 521 -22.60 -22.58 -10.98
C LYS A 521 -23.44 -22.56 -12.26
N GLY A 522 -23.93 -23.72 -12.71
CA GLY A 522 -24.75 -23.85 -13.91
C GLY A 522 -26.10 -23.13 -13.82
N LEU A 523 -26.69 -23.00 -12.63
CA LEU A 523 -27.92 -22.20 -12.43
C LEU A 523 -27.71 -20.69 -12.62
N PHE A 524 -26.57 -20.16 -12.15
CA PHE A 524 -26.27 -18.73 -12.21
C PHE A 524 -25.56 -18.34 -13.51
N ASP A 525 -24.72 -19.20 -14.04
CA ASP A 525 -23.86 -18.93 -15.18
C ASP A 525 -23.71 -20.18 -16.08
N PRO A 526 -24.78 -20.54 -16.82
CA PRO A 526 -24.77 -21.77 -17.63
C PRO A 526 -23.77 -21.79 -18.78
N LYS A 527 -23.26 -20.60 -19.18
CA LYS A 527 -22.24 -20.45 -20.23
C LYS A 527 -20.81 -20.35 -19.69
N ASN A 528 -20.63 -20.44 -18.37
CA ASN A 528 -19.32 -20.34 -17.71
C ASN A 528 -18.54 -19.05 -18.07
N LEU A 529 -19.22 -17.89 -18.06
CA LEU A 529 -18.65 -16.61 -18.44
C LEU A 529 -18.08 -15.80 -17.25
N LEU A 530 -18.59 -16.04 -16.04
CA LEU A 530 -18.21 -15.32 -14.85
C LEU A 530 -17.01 -15.97 -14.19
N ASN A 531 -15.85 -15.33 -14.25
CA ASN A 531 -14.59 -15.74 -13.65
C ASN A 531 -14.29 -17.26 -13.75
N PRO A 532 -14.30 -17.84 -14.97
CA PRO A 532 -14.24 -19.29 -15.16
C PRO A 532 -12.95 -19.88 -14.60
N GLY A 533 -13.07 -21.12 -14.07
CA GLY A 533 -11.94 -21.90 -13.56
C GLY A 533 -11.53 -21.59 -12.13
N ASN A 534 -12.23 -20.72 -11.40
CA ASN A 534 -12.12 -20.58 -9.95
C ASN A 534 -13.28 -21.31 -9.27
N ILE A 535 -13.03 -21.94 -8.13
CA ILE A 535 -13.94 -22.82 -7.38
C ILE A 535 -14.34 -24.03 -8.22
N VAL A 536 -15.05 -23.85 -9.31
CA VAL A 536 -15.42 -24.89 -10.29
C VAL A 536 -15.35 -24.36 -11.72
N ASP A 537 -15.25 -25.27 -12.68
CA ASP A 537 -15.32 -24.98 -14.11
C ASP A 537 -16.33 -25.92 -14.77
N LEU A 538 -17.23 -25.37 -15.62
CA LEU A 538 -18.23 -26.16 -16.33
C LEU A 538 -17.70 -26.78 -17.62
N THR A 539 -16.62 -26.26 -18.19
CA THR A 539 -16.10 -26.62 -19.50
C THR A 539 -14.70 -27.22 -19.46
N GLY A 540 -13.99 -27.05 -18.36
CA GLY A 540 -12.62 -27.49 -18.17
C GLY A 540 -12.50 -28.80 -17.40
N GLU A 541 -11.25 -29.19 -17.18
CA GLU A 541 -10.93 -30.33 -16.31
C GLU A 541 -11.30 -29.98 -14.85
N ASN A 542 -12.12 -30.83 -14.25
CA ASN A 542 -12.45 -30.81 -12.83
C ASN A 542 -12.29 -32.21 -12.24
N PRO A 543 -11.49 -32.34 -11.18
CA PRO A 543 -10.73 -31.29 -10.52
C PRO A 543 -9.53 -30.81 -11.34
N ARG A 544 -9.11 -29.55 -11.16
CA ARG A 544 -7.82 -29.09 -11.69
C ARG A 544 -6.69 -29.88 -11.02
N PRO A 545 -5.66 -30.29 -11.77
CA PRO A 545 -4.53 -31.01 -11.19
C PRO A 545 -3.76 -30.11 -10.21
N VAL A 546 -3.14 -30.72 -9.18
CA VAL A 546 -2.36 -30.00 -8.16
C VAL A 546 -1.21 -29.19 -8.78
N GLU A 547 -0.67 -29.66 -9.89
CA GLU A 547 0.36 -28.97 -10.69
C GLU A 547 -0.09 -27.58 -11.13
N SER A 548 -1.39 -27.35 -11.31
CA SER A 548 -1.95 -26.07 -11.72
C SER A 548 -1.75 -24.96 -10.67
N MET A 549 -1.44 -25.30 -9.43
CA MET A 549 -1.05 -24.35 -8.39
C MET A 549 0.19 -23.53 -8.76
N THR A 550 1.04 -24.06 -9.63
CA THR A 550 2.26 -23.40 -10.09
C THR A 550 2.23 -23.00 -11.56
N TRP A 551 1.03 -22.94 -12.15
CA TRP A 551 0.85 -22.40 -13.51
C TRP A 551 0.62 -20.89 -13.50
N ASN A 552 1.10 -20.21 -14.54
CA ASN A 552 0.94 -18.76 -14.68
C ASN A 552 1.54 -17.96 -13.51
N LEU A 553 2.69 -18.38 -13.00
CA LEU A 553 3.38 -17.64 -11.96
C LEU A 553 3.93 -16.30 -12.51
N ARG A 554 3.84 -15.26 -11.71
CA ARG A 554 4.37 -13.94 -12.04
C ARG A 554 5.87 -13.96 -12.37
N VAL A 555 6.62 -14.84 -11.71
CA VAL A 555 8.06 -15.00 -11.88
C VAL A 555 8.44 -15.65 -13.23
N ASP A 556 7.54 -16.37 -13.89
CA ASP A 556 7.83 -17.03 -15.15
C ASP A 556 7.88 -16.06 -16.35
N GLY A 557 7.33 -14.88 -16.19
CA GLY A 557 7.35 -13.84 -17.23
C GLY A 557 6.66 -14.21 -18.54
N ALA A 558 6.07 -15.41 -18.61
CA ALA A 558 5.47 -15.95 -19.82
C ALA A 558 3.98 -16.24 -19.62
N PHE A 559 3.19 -16.00 -20.67
CA PHE A 559 1.86 -16.53 -20.80
C PHE A 559 1.97 -17.87 -21.53
N PRO A 560 1.41 -18.98 -21.00
CA PRO A 560 1.33 -20.19 -21.79
C PRO A 560 0.50 -19.91 -23.05
N GLU A 561 1.00 -20.31 -24.19
CA GLU A 561 0.22 -20.36 -25.43
C GLU A 561 -1.02 -21.23 -25.18
N PRO A 562 -2.21 -20.85 -25.69
CA PRO A 562 -3.38 -21.71 -25.62
C PRO A 562 -3.08 -23.06 -26.26
N GLY A 563 -3.29 -24.15 -25.51
CA GLY A 563 -3.10 -25.51 -25.99
C GLY A 563 -1.72 -26.16 -25.74
N THR A 564 -0.75 -25.44 -25.16
CA THR A 564 0.46 -26.10 -24.67
C THR A 564 0.18 -26.71 -23.30
N ALA A 565 0.40 -28.00 -23.15
CA ALA A 565 0.36 -28.67 -21.86
C ALA A 565 1.30 -27.91 -20.90
N ALA A 566 0.72 -27.40 -19.81
CA ALA A 566 1.35 -26.46 -18.91
C ALA A 566 2.52 -27.04 -18.07
N GLY A 567 3.13 -28.12 -18.51
CA GLY A 567 4.30 -28.73 -17.90
C GLY A 567 5.62 -28.45 -18.62
N THR A 568 5.59 -27.80 -19.78
CA THR A 568 6.78 -27.56 -20.61
C THR A 568 6.98 -26.11 -21.01
N ALA A 569 6.24 -25.18 -20.45
CA ALA A 569 6.59 -23.76 -20.52
C ALA A 569 7.89 -23.55 -19.70
N GLY A 570 8.97 -24.12 -20.22
CA GLY A 570 10.30 -23.86 -19.73
C GLY A 570 10.53 -22.36 -19.69
N ARG A 571 11.26 -21.90 -18.68
CA ARG A 571 11.90 -20.59 -18.65
C ARG A 571 12.17 -20.17 -20.06
N ARG A 572 11.61 -19.02 -20.49
CA ARG A 572 12.06 -18.42 -21.74
C ARG A 572 13.55 -18.24 -21.64
N PRO A 573 14.40 -18.92 -22.45
CA PRO A 573 15.83 -18.69 -22.38
C PRO A 573 16.08 -17.26 -22.83
N GLY A 574 16.66 -16.44 -21.99
CA GLY A 574 17.11 -15.13 -22.43
C GLY A 574 17.08 -13.99 -21.42
N VAL A 575 16.24 -14.03 -20.38
CA VAL A 575 16.37 -13.07 -19.27
C VAL A 575 17.22 -13.72 -18.19
N ARG A 576 18.52 -13.44 -18.20
CA ARG A 576 19.41 -13.83 -17.11
C ARG A 576 19.26 -12.78 -16.01
N TRP A 577 18.61 -13.18 -14.96
CA TRP A 577 18.45 -12.39 -13.75
C TRP A 577 19.83 -12.10 -13.15
N GLY A 578 20.09 -10.82 -12.80
CA GLY A 578 21.33 -10.41 -12.15
C GLY A 578 22.45 -9.89 -13.06
N GLU A 579 22.29 -9.86 -14.40
CA GLU A 579 23.31 -9.38 -15.34
C GLU A 579 23.20 -7.90 -15.74
N ILE A 580 22.20 -7.16 -15.21
CA ILE A 580 22.06 -5.73 -15.51
C ILE A 580 23.11 -4.96 -14.71
N GLU A 581 24.09 -4.37 -15.39
CA GLU A 581 25.04 -3.44 -14.78
C GLU A 581 24.29 -2.16 -14.37
N THR A 582 24.25 -1.91 -13.06
CA THR A 582 23.47 -0.82 -12.45
C THR A 582 24.34 0.29 -11.91
N TYR A 583 23.78 1.49 -11.77
CA TYR A 583 24.39 2.64 -11.10
C TYR A 583 24.16 2.66 -9.59
N PHE A 584 23.10 1.99 -9.12
CA PHE A 584 22.85 1.77 -7.69
C PHE A 584 23.19 0.34 -7.27
N GLU A 585 23.52 0.16 -5.99
CA GLU A 585 23.69 -1.13 -5.36
C GLU A 585 22.32 -1.79 -5.11
N TYR A 586 22.20 -3.06 -5.50
CA TYR A 586 21.02 -3.89 -5.30
C TYR A 586 21.39 -5.27 -4.72
N ALA A 587 22.51 -5.39 -4.03
CA ALA A 587 22.99 -6.67 -3.48
C ALA A 587 21.98 -7.30 -2.52
N GLU A 588 21.35 -6.48 -1.67
CA GLU A 588 20.34 -6.93 -0.70
C GLU A 588 19.10 -7.58 -1.33
N THR A 589 18.82 -7.26 -2.60
CA THR A 589 17.66 -7.78 -3.35
C THR A 589 18.07 -8.70 -4.49
N HIS A 590 19.33 -9.16 -4.54
CA HIS A 590 19.86 -10.03 -5.60
C HIS A 590 19.78 -9.45 -7.02
N GLY A 591 19.96 -8.15 -7.15
CA GLY A 591 19.93 -7.44 -8.41
C GLY A 591 18.78 -6.45 -8.56
N PHE A 592 18.78 -5.73 -9.67
CA PHE A 592 17.76 -4.74 -10.00
C PHE A 592 16.38 -5.38 -10.20
N ASP A 593 16.35 -6.53 -10.81
CA ASP A 593 15.19 -7.38 -11.02
C ASP A 593 14.54 -7.79 -9.70
N GLY A 594 15.34 -8.33 -8.76
CA GLY A 594 14.84 -8.67 -7.44
C GLY A 594 14.29 -7.46 -6.68
N ALA A 595 14.89 -6.27 -6.84
CA ALA A 595 14.36 -5.04 -6.25
C ALA A 595 13.00 -4.65 -6.85
N VAL A 596 12.76 -4.91 -8.13
CA VAL A 596 11.46 -4.70 -8.78
C VAL A 596 10.43 -5.73 -8.30
N GLU A 597 10.84 -6.97 -8.07
CA GLU A 597 9.97 -8.06 -7.56
C GLU A 597 9.57 -7.92 -6.09
N MET A 598 10.21 -7.04 -5.33
CA MET A 598 9.77 -6.74 -3.97
C MET A 598 8.31 -6.28 -3.88
N CYS A 599 7.70 -5.84 -4.98
CA CYS A 599 6.27 -5.51 -5.01
C CYS A 599 5.41 -6.78 -5.00
N ASN A 600 4.82 -7.11 -3.85
CA ASN A 600 3.91 -8.24 -3.69
C ASN A 600 2.49 -8.00 -4.24
N GLY A 601 2.15 -6.80 -4.69
CA GLY A 601 0.82 -6.49 -5.23
C GLY A 601 -0.25 -6.12 -4.17
N ALA A 602 0.05 -6.13 -2.87
CA ALA A 602 -0.91 -5.90 -1.77
C ALA A 602 -1.72 -4.59 -1.89
N GLY A 603 -1.21 -3.59 -2.61
CA GLY A 603 -1.99 -2.41 -2.97
C GLY A 603 -2.08 -1.33 -1.89
N VAL A 604 -1.25 -1.35 -0.84
CA VAL A 604 -1.18 -0.29 0.19
C VAL A 604 -0.98 1.10 -0.44
N CYS A 605 -0.33 1.16 -1.61
CA CYS A 605 -0.15 2.38 -2.40
C CYS A 605 -1.44 2.90 -3.08
N ARG A 606 -2.55 2.19 -3.00
CA ARG A 606 -3.87 2.59 -3.54
C ARG A 606 -4.75 3.32 -2.51
N LYS A 607 -4.17 3.74 -1.40
CA LYS A 607 -4.88 4.61 -0.43
C LYS A 607 -5.27 5.93 -1.09
N LYS A 608 -6.39 6.51 -0.67
CA LYS A 608 -6.95 7.76 -1.22
C LYS A 608 -6.64 8.96 -0.36
N GLN A 609 -6.30 8.76 0.90
CA GLN A 609 -6.01 9.81 1.87
C GLN A 609 -4.96 9.36 2.90
N GLY A 610 -4.37 10.32 3.57
CA GLY A 610 -3.36 10.13 4.61
C GLY A 610 -1.99 9.71 4.08
N GLY A 611 -0.91 10.09 4.77
CA GLY A 611 0.46 9.83 4.38
C GLY A 611 0.89 10.52 3.09
N THR A 612 1.99 10.06 2.49
CA THR A 612 2.60 10.69 1.30
C THR A 612 2.66 9.77 0.08
N MET A 613 2.60 8.44 0.26
CA MET A 613 2.83 7.47 -0.82
C MET A 613 1.81 7.59 -1.96
N CYS A 614 2.33 7.69 -3.18
CA CYS A 614 1.59 7.76 -4.44
C CYS A 614 0.60 8.95 -4.55
N PRO A 615 1.08 10.21 -4.44
CA PRO A 615 0.21 11.38 -4.59
C PRO A 615 -0.51 11.42 -5.94
N SER A 616 0.15 10.94 -7.02
CA SER A 616 -0.47 10.86 -8.36
C SER A 616 -1.62 9.86 -8.40
N TYR A 617 -1.53 8.71 -7.71
CA TYR A 617 -2.65 7.79 -7.58
C TYR A 617 -3.81 8.43 -6.80
N MET A 618 -3.52 9.07 -5.65
CA MET A 618 -4.55 9.76 -4.86
C MET A 618 -5.34 10.78 -5.69
N ALA A 619 -4.65 11.47 -6.62
CA ALA A 619 -5.26 12.50 -7.47
C ALA A 619 -6.03 11.95 -8.68
N THR A 620 -5.77 10.72 -9.12
CA THR A 620 -6.31 10.18 -10.38
C THR A 620 -7.06 8.87 -10.24
N LEU A 621 -6.77 8.11 -9.19
CA LEU A 621 -7.25 6.74 -8.94
C LEU A 621 -6.90 5.74 -10.06
N ASP A 622 -6.05 6.11 -11.00
CA ASP A 622 -5.58 5.25 -12.07
C ASP A 622 -4.48 4.29 -11.56
N GLU A 623 -4.64 2.99 -11.82
CA GLU A 623 -3.70 1.93 -11.43
C GLU A 623 -2.27 2.23 -11.90
N ARG A 624 -2.10 2.80 -13.09
CA ARG A 624 -0.80 3.21 -13.65
C ARG A 624 0.00 4.11 -12.71
N HIS A 625 -0.68 4.91 -11.90
CA HIS A 625 -0.07 5.94 -11.05
C HIS A 625 0.24 5.46 -9.63
N SER A 626 -0.07 4.21 -9.30
CA SER A 626 0.28 3.59 -8.02
C SER A 626 1.72 3.05 -8.02
N THR A 627 2.30 2.79 -6.84
CA THR A 627 3.58 2.05 -6.72
C THR A 627 3.45 0.67 -7.35
N ARG A 628 2.32 -0.01 -7.13
CA ARG A 628 2.01 -1.32 -7.70
C ARG A 628 2.00 -1.29 -9.23
N GLY A 629 1.29 -0.35 -9.84
CA GLY A 629 1.25 -0.20 -11.30
C GLY A 629 2.62 0.11 -11.89
N ARG A 630 3.41 0.98 -11.24
CA ARG A 630 4.78 1.30 -11.68
C ARG A 630 5.74 0.12 -11.51
N GLY A 631 5.68 -0.59 -10.37
CA GLY A 631 6.46 -1.81 -10.16
C GLY A 631 6.13 -2.87 -11.20
N ASN A 632 4.85 -3.04 -11.52
CA ASN A 632 4.39 -3.97 -12.57
C ASN A 632 4.89 -3.55 -13.96
N ALA A 633 4.76 -2.26 -14.32
CA ALA A 633 5.27 -1.75 -15.61
C ALA A 633 6.79 -1.94 -15.74
N LEU A 634 7.55 -1.68 -14.67
CA LEU A 634 9.00 -1.94 -14.64
C LEU A 634 9.31 -3.42 -14.83
N ARG A 635 8.66 -4.30 -14.07
CA ARG A 635 8.86 -5.75 -14.17
C ARG A 635 8.60 -6.24 -15.59
N LEU A 636 7.51 -5.81 -16.19
CA LEU A 636 7.14 -6.18 -17.56
C LEU A 636 8.14 -5.65 -18.61
N ALA A 637 8.65 -4.44 -18.41
CA ALA A 637 9.65 -3.85 -19.30
C ALA A 637 10.99 -4.60 -19.19
N ILE A 638 11.51 -4.82 -17.98
CA ILE A 638 12.84 -5.45 -17.81
C ILE A 638 12.84 -6.96 -18.13
N THR A 639 11.67 -7.61 -18.10
CA THR A 639 11.50 -9.00 -18.52
C THR A 639 11.16 -9.14 -20.01
N GLY A 640 11.15 -8.04 -20.77
CA GLY A 640 10.84 -8.02 -22.19
C GLY A 640 9.39 -8.31 -22.55
N GLN A 641 8.47 -8.38 -21.60
CA GLN A 641 7.06 -8.75 -21.83
C GLN A 641 6.28 -7.69 -22.63
N PHE A 642 6.77 -6.45 -22.75
CA PHE A 642 6.24 -5.46 -23.69
C PHE A 642 6.80 -5.58 -25.11
N GLY A 643 7.88 -6.32 -25.29
CA GLY A 643 8.57 -6.54 -26.57
C GLY A 643 8.58 -8.01 -27.01
N ASP A 644 9.77 -8.53 -27.29
CA ASP A 644 10.03 -9.89 -27.80
C ASP A 644 9.94 -10.99 -26.72
N GLY A 645 9.77 -10.60 -25.46
CA GLY A 645 9.75 -11.50 -24.32
C GLY A 645 11.12 -12.05 -23.92
N ARG A 646 12.22 -11.50 -24.43
CA ARG A 646 13.59 -11.98 -24.22
C ARG A 646 14.55 -10.92 -23.74
N THR A 647 14.42 -9.70 -24.25
CA THR A 647 15.33 -8.60 -23.94
C THR A 647 14.65 -7.50 -23.15
N PRO A 648 15.32 -6.88 -22.15
CA PRO A 648 14.79 -5.72 -21.43
C PRO A 648 14.44 -4.59 -22.39
N SER A 649 13.25 -4.02 -22.27
CA SER A 649 12.83 -2.84 -23.01
C SER A 649 13.08 -1.59 -22.17
N TRP A 650 14.13 -0.84 -22.50
CA TRP A 650 14.48 0.41 -21.82
C TRP A 650 13.80 1.65 -22.42
N ASP A 651 13.13 1.52 -23.55
CA ASP A 651 12.45 2.64 -24.25
C ASP A 651 10.96 2.37 -24.54
N ASP A 652 10.34 1.46 -23.79
CA ASP A 652 8.90 1.24 -23.91
C ASP A 652 8.13 2.51 -23.57
N ALA A 653 7.32 3.00 -24.52
CA ALA A 653 6.66 4.29 -24.42
C ALA A 653 5.64 4.35 -23.28
N GLU A 654 4.88 3.27 -23.08
CA GLU A 654 3.84 3.18 -22.04
C GLU A 654 4.44 3.00 -20.65
N ALA A 655 5.49 2.17 -20.50
CA ALA A 655 6.23 2.04 -19.25
C ALA A 655 6.84 3.39 -18.83
N ARG A 656 7.42 4.11 -19.77
CA ARG A 656 7.96 5.46 -19.54
C ARG A 656 6.87 6.45 -19.15
N ALA A 657 5.71 6.43 -19.82
CA ALA A 657 4.57 7.29 -19.48
C ALA A 657 4.11 7.03 -18.03
N THR A 658 4.00 5.76 -17.66
CA THR A 658 3.63 5.33 -16.30
C THR A 658 4.65 5.77 -15.24
N LEU A 659 5.95 5.61 -15.50
CA LEU A 659 7.03 6.00 -14.59
C LEU A 659 7.17 7.52 -14.49
N ARG A 660 6.92 8.26 -15.58
CA ARG A 660 7.08 9.70 -15.68
C ARG A 660 6.17 10.45 -14.70
N LEU A 661 5.02 9.88 -14.32
CA LEU A 661 4.10 10.46 -13.33
C LEU A 661 4.48 10.15 -11.87
N CYS A 662 5.61 9.50 -11.62
CA CYS A 662 6.18 9.36 -10.28
C CYS A 662 6.88 10.66 -9.86
N LEU A 663 6.46 11.22 -8.72
CA LEU A 663 7.03 12.44 -8.15
C LEU A 663 8.39 12.22 -7.46
N SER A 664 8.85 11.00 -7.35
CA SER A 664 10.08 10.64 -6.60
C SER A 664 10.09 11.14 -5.16
N CYS A 665 8.94 11.14 -4.50
CA CYS A 665 8.77 11.59 -3.12
C CYS A 665 9.37 10.65 -2.07
N LYS A 666 9.89 9.49 -2.47
CA LYS A 666 10.51 8.43 -1.65
C LYS A 666 9.58 7.76 -0.62
N ALA A 667 8.32 8.19 -0.49
CA ALA A 667 7.42 7.65 0.51
C ALA A 667 7.15 6.14 0.35
N CYS A 668 7.24 5.61 -0.86
CA CYS A 668 7.13 4.16 -1.09
C CYS A 668 8.26 3.35 -0.43
N LYS A 669 9.43 3.94 -0.16
CA LYS A 669 10.52 3.27 0.53
C LYS A 669 10.19 2.93 1.99
N THR A 670 9.35 3.73 2.64
CA THR A 670 9.03 3.58 4.07
C THR A 670 7.56 3.24 4.32
N GLU A 671 6.63 3.90 3.61
CA GLU A 671 5.20 3.62 3.76
C GLU A 671 4.75 2.34 3.05
N CYS A 672 5.54 1.82 2.08
CA CYS A 672 5.32 0.48 1.53
C CYS A 672 5.95 -0.55 2.45
N PRO A 673 5.18 -1.47 3.02
CA PRO A 673 5.73 -2.46 3.94
C PRO A 673 6.76 -3.41 3.30
N SER A 674 6.67 -3.60 1.97
CA SER A 674 7.67 -4.36 1.19
C SER A 674 8.88 -3.49 0.76
N ASN A 675 9.02 -2.28 1.25
CA ASN A 675 10.14 -1.36 0.99
C ASN A 675 10.45 -1.10 -0.50
N VAL A 676 9.42 -1.09 -1.35
CA VAL A 676 9.59 -0.89 -2.81
C VAL A 676 9.98 0.56 -3.10
N ASP A 677 11.23 0.80 -3.47
CA ASP A 677 11.75 2.14 -3.79
C ASP A 677 11.58 2.47 -5.29
N ILE A 678 10.37 2.83 -5.70
CA ILE A 678 10.10 3.25 -7.09
C ILE A 678 10.93 4.48 -7.51
N SER A 679 11.31 5.34 -6.58
CA SER A 679 12.15 6.51 -6.91
C SER A 679 13.52 6.08 -7.43
N ARG A 680 14.18 5.12 -6.78
CA ARG A 680 15.46 4.54 -7.18
C ARG A 680 15.31 3.72 -8.46
N LEU A 681 14.32 2.83 -8.50
CA LEU A 681 14.05 1.96 -9.65
C LEU A 681 13.77 2.75 -10.93
N LYS A 682 12.97 3.82 -10.83
CA LYS A 682 12.72 4.75 -11.94
C LYS A 682 13.99 5.42 -12.43
N SER A 683 14.82 5.91 -11.50
CA SER A 683 16.07 6.58 -11.84
C SER A 683 17.03 5.64 -12.57
N GLU A 684 17.12 4.38 -12.12
CA GLU A 684 17.90 3.33 -12.77
C GLU A 684 17.38 3.04 -14.19
N TYR A 685 16.07 2.80 -14.34
CA TYR A 685 15.45 2.55 -15.65
C TYR A 685 15.71 3.68 -16.64
N GLU A 686 15.58 4.93 -16.22
CA GLU A 686 15.87 6.10 -17.06
C GLU A 686 17.37 6.21 -17.39
N ALA A 687 18.28 5.83 -16.47
CA ALA A 687 19.71 5.83 -16.74
C ALA A 687 20.10 4.74 -17.75
N GLN A 688 19.54 3.55 -17.64
CA GLN A 688 19.74 2.49 -18.63
C GLN A 688 19.26 2.93 -20.02
N ARG A 689 18.11 3.63 -20.06
CA ARG A 689 17.64 4.24 -21.30
C ARG A 689 18.62 5.27 -21.86
N HIS A 690 19.19 6.11 -20.99
CA HIS A 690 20.16 7.14 -21.43
C HIS A 690 21.46 6.54 -21.98
N ARG A 691 21.88 5.35 -21.52
CA ARG A 691 23.03 4.63 -22.10
C ARG A 691 22.80 4.28 -23.56
N THR A 692 21.57 3.90 -23.91
CA THR A 692 21.24 3.39 -25.27
C THR A 692 20.72 4.47 -26.21
N HIS A 693 19.96 5.45 -25.70
CA HIS A 693 19.25 6.45 -26.51
C HIS A 693 19.69 7.89 -26.23
N GLY A 694 20.61 8.10 -25.29
CA GLY A 694 21.02 9.44 -24.85
C GLY A 694 19.96 10.18 -24.03
N ALA A 695 20.40 11.21 -23.31
CA ALA A 695 19.54 12.10 -22.57
C ALA A 695 19.18 13.34 -23.38
N GLY A 696 17.89 13.69 -23.43
CA GLY A 696 17.42 14.89 -24.14
C GLY A 696 17.90 16.21 -23.53
N LEU A 697 17.99 17.26 -24.32
CA LEU A 697 18.44 18.58 -23.90
C LEU A 697 17.73 19.11 -22.65
N ALA A 698 16.41 19.01 -22.60
CA ALA A 698 15.60 19.49 -21.46
C ALA A 698 16.05 18.84 -20.13
N LYS A 699 16.32 17.52 -20.11
CA LYS A 699 16.82 16.83 -18.92
C LYS A 699 18.19 17.32 -18.50
N ARG A 700 19.10 17.53 -19.46
CA ARG A 700 20.46 18.04 -19.17
C ARG A 700 20.42 19.45 -18.60
N VAL A 701 19.61 20.34 -19.18
CA VAL A 701 19.41 21.70 -18.65
C VAL A 701 18.80 21.68 -17.25
N LEU A 702 17.72 20.93 -17.05
CA LEU A 702 17.07 20.81 -15.74
C LEU A 702 17.95 20.09 -14.70
N GLY A 703 18.90 19.26 -15.12
CA GLY A 703 19.90 18.64 -14.24
C GLY A 703 21.04 19.59 -13.84
N ALA A 704 21.28 20.65 -14.61
CA ALA A 704 22.38 21.60 -14.40
C ALA A 704 22.04 22.77 -13.45
N VAL A 705 21.14 22.56 -12.46
CA VAL A 705 20.61 23.59 -11.55
C VAL A 705 21.70 24.43 -10.89
N ARG A 706 22.81 23.79 -10.43
CA ARG A 706 23.89 24.53 -9.78
C ARG A 706 24.66 25.44 -10.72
N ALA A 707 24.96 24.96 -11.92
CA ALA A 707 25.68 25.76 -12.92
C ALA A 707 24.83 26.96 -13.39
N LEU A 708 23.53 26.70 -13.66
CA LEU A 708 22.58 27.75 -14.04
C LEU A 708 22.42 28.80 -12.92
N GLY A 709 22.25 28.34 -11.68
CA GLY A 709 22.14 29.21 -10.52
C GLY A 709 23.38 30.07 -10.31
N ARG A 710 24.58 29.49 -10.45
CA ARG A 710 25.87 30.20 -10.31
C ARG A 710 25.99 31.30 -11.40
N ALA A 711 25.69 30.96 -12.65
CA ALA A 711 25.74 31.92 -13.75
C ALA A 711 24.69 33.05 -13.59
N ALA A 712 23.45 32.72 -13.27
CA ALA A 712 22.37 33.69 -13.11
C ALA A 712 22.56 34.61 -11.91
N SER A 713 23.20 34.16 -10.84
CA SER A 713 23.48 34.94 -9.62
C SER A 713 24.58 35.98 -9.80
N LEU A 714 25.32 35.98 -10.94
CA LEU A 714 26.26 37.05 -11.30
C LEU A 714 25.52 38.33 -11.65
N ALA A 715 24.36 38.23 -12.35
CA ALA A 715 23.53 39.33 -12.77
C ALA A 715 22.04 38.96 -12.56
N PRO A 716 21.55 38.86 -11.30
CA PRO A 716 20.23 38.32 -11.04
C PRO A 716 19.09 39.14 -11.62
N GLY A 717 19.26 40.49 -11.71
CA GLY A 717 18.30 41.37 -12.36
C GLY A 717 18.06 41.03 -13.83
N LEU A 718 19.15 40.81 -14.58
CA LEU A 718 19.09 40.42 -15.99
C LEU A 718 18.53 39.02 -16.19
N ALA A 719 18.96 38.07 -15.36
CA ALA A 719 18.47 36.68 -15.41
C ALA A 719 16.96 36.63 -15.12
N ASN A 720 16.49 37.32 -14.09
CA ASN A 720 15.08 37.39 -13.73
C ASN A 720 14.24 38.14 -14.79
N PHE A 721 14.79 39.22 -15.40
CA PHE A 721 14.14 39.86 -16.52
C PHE A 721 13.98 38.89 -17.69
N GLY A 722 15.04 38.22 -18.10
CA GLY A 722 14.99 37.21 -19.19
C GLY A 722 14.01 36.06 -18.92
N ALA A 723 13.90 35.63 -17.66
CA ALA A 723 12.95 34.58 -17.24
C ALA A 723 11.49 35.05 -17.29
N ARG A 724 11.21 36.34 -17.24
CA ARG A 724 9.86 36.95 -17.27
C ARG A 724 9.52 37.57 -18.63
N PHE A 725 10.50 37.94 -19.43
CA PHE A 725 10.27 38.57 -20.72
C PHE A 725 9.61 37.56 -21.70
N GLY A 726 8.48 37.95 -22.27
CA GLY A 726 7.59 37.09 -23.03
C GLY A 726 8.28 36.22 -24.10
N PRO A 727 9.08 36.80 -25.02
CA PRO A 727 9.74 36.02 -26.07
C PRO A 727 10.76 34.99 -25.57
N THR A 728 11.63 35.36 -24.61
CA THR A 728 12.62 34.43 -24.04
C THR A 728 11.94 33.35 -23.20
N ARG A 729 10.88 33.70 -22.51
CA ARG A 729 10.06 32.79 -21.74
C ARG A 729 9.34 31.76 -22.65
N ALA A 730 8.76 32.23 -23.76
CA ALA A 730 8.11 31.37 -24.75
C ALA A 730 9.10 30.39 -25.36
N LEU A 731 10.30 30.85 -25.71
CA LEU A 731 11.37 29.99 -26.22
C LEU A 731 11.80 28.94 -25.19
N ALA A 732 12.01 29.34 -23.93
CA ALA A 732 12.36 28.42 -22.85
C ALA A 732 11.25 27.38 -22.62
N ASN A 733 9.98 27.80 -22.63
CA ASN A 733 8.84 26.91 -22.52
C ASN A 733 8.80 25.87 -23.65
N ALA A 734 9.04 26.30 -24.90
CA ALA A 734 9.05 25.42 -26.06
C ALA A 734 10.22 24.40 -26.00
N LEU A 735 11.43 24.86 -25.70
CA LEU A 735 12.63 24.01 -25.68
C LEU A 735 12.68 23.04 -24.49
N LEU A 736 12.17 23.46 -23.33
CA LEU A 736 12.23 22.66 -22.10
C LEU A 736 10.89 21.99 -21.75
N GLY A 737 9.83 22.20 -22.54
CA GLY A 737 8.50 21.65 -22.30
C GLY A 737 7.82 22.22 -21.04
N LEU A 738 8.12 23.47 -20.66
CA LEU A 738 7.59 24.10 -19.45
C LEU A 738 6.16 24.62 -19.66
N ASP A 739 5.35 24.58 -18.59
CA ASP A 739 4.01 25.18 -18.62
C ASP A 739 4.10 26.70 -18.45
N PRO A 740 3.44 27.50 -19.31
CA PRO A 740 3.46 28.96 -19.20
C PRO A 740 2.81 29.49 -17.92
N ARG A 741 1.89 28.77 -17.33
CA ARG A 741 1.20 29.13 -16.08
C ARG A 741 2.10 29.03 -14.85
N ARG A 742 3.25 28.35 -14.93
CA ARG A 742 4.18 28.16 -13.82
C ARG A 742 5.24 29.26 -13.81
N SER A 743 5.42 29.96 -12.68
CA SER A 743 6.54 30.89 -12.53
C SER A 743 7.87 30.13 -12.41
N LEU A 744 8.98 30.76 -12.77
CA LEU A 744 10.33 30.22 -12.51
C LEU A 744 10.87 30.79 -11.20
N PRO A 745 11.71 30.02 -10.44
CA PRO A 745 12.36 30.54 -9.25
C PRO A 745 13.18 31.78 -9.56
N ALA A 746 13.02 32.83 -8.78
CA ALA A 746 13.81 34.03 -8.93
C ALA A 746 15.24 33.77 -8.47
N TYR A 747 16.22 34.32 -9.18
CA TYR A 747 17.60 34.29 -8.79
C TYR A 747 17.92 35.46 -7.88
N ALA A 748 18.82 35.24 -6.90
CA ALA A 748 19.32 36.23 -5.99
C ALA A 748 20.83 36.43 -6.16
N ARG A 749 21.39 37.44 -5.53
CA ARG A 749 22.84 37.56 -5.35
C ARG A 749 23.32 36.36 -4.53
N ALA A 750 24.41 35.71 -4.97
CA ALA A 750 24.90 34.48 -4.35
C ALA A 750 25.18 34.68 -2.85
N LEU A 751 24.79 33.68 -2.04
CA LEU A 751 24.94 33.68 -0.57
C LEU A 751 26.35 34.05 -0.10
N PRO A 752 27.48 33.60 -0.68
CA PRO A 752 28.81 33.94 -0.21
C PRO A 752 29.10 35.45 -0.26
N ARG A 753 28.45 36.21 -1.15
CA ARG A 753 28.57 37.68 -1.18
C ARG A 753 27.77 38.28 -0.05
N GLN A 754 26.54 37.89 0.13
CA GLN A 754 25.66 38.38 1.19
C GLN A 754 26.19 37.99 2.58
N TRP A 755 26.78 36.81 2.70
CA TRP A 755 27.44 36.31 3.91
C TRP A 755 28.55 37.23 4.38
N ARG A 756 29.47 37.60 3.48
CA ARG A 756 30.56 38.56 3.79
C ARG A 756 30.07 39.99 4.06
N GLU A 757 29.00 40.41 3.38
CA GLU A 757 28.36 41.70 3.68
C GLU A 757 27.76 41.70 5.08
N PHE A 758 27.08 40.63 5.44
CA PHE A 758 26.48 40.47 6.78
C PHE A 758 27.51 40.41 7.89
N GLU A 759 28.65 39.71 7.66
CA GLU A 759 29.76 39.69 8.61
C GLU A 759 30.30 41.12 8.92
N ARG A 760 30.34 41.99 7.92
CA ARG A 760 30.85 43.37 8.11
C ARG A 760 29.90 44.26 8.91
N THR A 761 28.64 43.87 9.05
CA THR A 761 27.69 44.67 9.83
C THR A 761 27.93 44.59 11.34
N GLY A 762 28.64 43.56 11.81
CA GLY A 762 28.84 43.31 13.23
C GLY A 762 27.57 42.94 14.03
N LEU A 763 26.45 42.84 13.35
CA LEU A 763 25.14 42.55 13.99
C LEU A 763 25.02 41.12 14.51
N ASP A 764 25.94 40.26 14.12
CA ASP A 764 25.98 38.86 14.51
C ASP A 764 27.44 38.44 14.79
N PRO A 765 27.96 38.82 15.97
CA PRO A 765 29.35 38.54 16.34
C PRO A 765 29.58 37.02 16.41
N ALA A 766 30.67 36.54 15.78
CA ALA A 766 31.01 35.14 15.84
C ALA A 766 31.32 34.72 17.29
N PRO A 767 30.89 33.51 17.71
CA PRO A 767 31.31 32.95 18.99
C PRO A 767 32.84 32.86 19.06
N GLY A 768 33.39 32.73 20.26
CA GLY A 768 34.83 32.69 20.49
C GLY A 768 35.57 31.61 19.69
N ALA A 769 36.89 31.77 19.49
CA ALA A 769 37.71 30.90 18.63
C ALA A 769 37.68 29.40 19.02
N GLU A 770 37.30 29.06 20.26
CA GLU A 770 37.20 27.70 20.76
C GLU A 770 35.79 27.08 20.62
N SER A 771 34.81 27.83 20.11
CA SER A 771 33.46 27.34 19.94
C SER A 771 33.38 26.16 18.99
N PRO A 772 32.51 25.16 19.25
CA PRO A 772 32.28 24.09 18.32
C PRO A 772 31.73 24.63 17.00
N ARG A 773 32.01 23.92 15.91
CA ARG A 773 31.66 24.34 14.55
C ARG A 773 30.44 23.58 14.04
N VAL A 774 29.67 24.24 13.21
CA VAL A 774 28.73 23.62 12.31
C VAL A 774 29.01 24.08 10.88
N VAL A 775 28.84 23.20 9.92
CA VAL A 775 29.08 23.48 8.50
C VAL A 775 27.76 23.63 7.80
N LEU A 776 27.45 24.80 7.25
CA LEU A 776 26.31 24.97 6.36
C LEU A 776 26.69 24.52 4.95
N PHE A 777 26.11 23.43 4.48
CA PHE A 777 26.23 22.99 3.10
C PHE A 777 25.46 23.94 2.19
N GLY A 778 26.16 24.61 1.31
CA GLY A 778 25.60 25.54 0.35
C GLY A 778 24.85 24.81 -0.75
N ASP A 779 23.61 24.38 -0.51
CA ASP A 779 22.75 23.80 -1.52
C ASP A 779 22.37 24.81 -2.61
N CYS A 780 21.90 24.33 -3.76
CA CYS A 780 21.69 25.20 -4.93
C CYS A 780 20.68 26.32 -4.69
N PHE A 781 19.60 26.06 -3.95
CA PHE A 781 18.55 27.04 -3.73
C PHE A 781 18.94 28.06 -2.65
N THR A 782 19.51 27.59 -1.54
CA THR A 782 20.06 28.48 -0.50
C THR A 782 21.20 29.35 -1.05
N MET A 783 22.02 28.82 -1.95
CA MET A 783 23.12 29.59 -2.54
C MET A 783 22.68 30.67 -3.52
N PHE A 784 21.63 30.44 -4.33
CA PHE A 784 21.37 31.22 -5.54
C PHE A 784 19.95 31.79 -5.67
N ASN A 785 19.01 31.32 -4.87
CA ASN A 785 17.60 31.71 -4.95
C ASN A 785 17.07 32.28 -3.62
N GLU A 786 17.37 31.61 -2.50
CA GLU A 786 16.83 31.96 -1.16
C GLU A 786 17.95 32.11 -0.12
N PRO A 787 18.91 33.01 -0.32
CA PRO A 787 20.08 33.17 0.57
C PRO A 787 19.71 33.60 2.00
N GLY A 788 18.52 34.18 2.21
CA GLY A 788 17.99 34.53 3.53
C GLY A 788 17.95 33.34 4.49
N ILE A 789 17.68 32.11 3.98
CA ILE A 789 17.67 30.90 4.78
C ILE A 789 19.08 30.61 5.36
N GLY A 790 20.12 30.80 4.55
CA GLY A 790 21.51 30.64 5.01
C GLY A 790 21.89 31.64 6.12
N LEU A 791 21.49 32.89 5.96
CA LEU A 791 21.72 33.95 6.96
C LEU A 791 20.92 33.70 8.24
N ALA A 792 19.67 33.28 8.11
CA ALA A 792 18.82 32.89 9.25
C ALA A 792 19.43 31.70 10.02
N THR A 793 19.90 30.67 9.27
CA THR A 793 20.61 29.51 9.87
C THR A 793 21.82 29.99 10.69
N ARG A 794 22.66 30.86 10.13
CA ARG A 794 23.79 31.44 10.83
C ARG A 794 23.38 32.11 12.13
N ARG A 795 22.40 33.03 12.09
CA ARG A 795 21.94 33.78 13.28
C ARG A 795 21.49 32.85 14.41
N VAL A 796 20.65 31.83 14.09
CA VAL A 796 20.14 30.90 15.10
C VAL A 796 21.27 30.07 15.68
N LEU A 797 22.19 29.55 14.85
CA LEU A 797 23.30 28.71 15.32
C LEU A 797 24.37 29.51 16.09
N HIS A 798 24.64 30.79 15.77
CA HIS A 798 25.45 31.69 16.58
C HIS A 798 24.83 31.91 17.97
N ALA A 799 23.48 32.13 18.00
CA ALA A 799 22.78 32.21 19.29
C ALA A 799 22.85 30.90 20.10
N CYS A 800 22.94 29.75 19.43
CA CYS A 800 23.22 28.46 20.07
C CYS A 800 24.68 28.29 20.50
N GLY A 801 25.58 29.21 20.15
CA GLY A 801 27.01 29.20 20.54
C GLY A 801 27.93 28.45 19.55
N TYR A 802 27.53 28.24 18.31
CA TYR A 802 28.35 27.57 17.29
C TYR A 802 28.98 28.56 16.32
N GLU A 803 30.22 28.31 15.91
CA GLU A 803 30.83 28.92 14.73
C GLU A 803 30.21 28.31 13.47
N VAL A 804 29.63 29.09 12.57
CA VAL A 804 28.97 28.57 11.34
C VAL A 804 29.87 28.81 10.14
N VAL A 805 30.29 27.73 9.48
CA VAL A 805 31.14 27.78 8.29
C VAL A 805 30.28 27.47 7.06
N LEU A 806 30.27 28.41 6.08
CA LEU A 806 29.62 28.18 4.79
C LEU A 806 30.52 27.33 3.86
N ALA A 807 30.08 26.15 3.46
CA ALA A 807 30.79 25.26 2.55
C ALA A 807 30.18 25.27 1.13
N ASP A 808 30.88 25.88 0.16
CA ASP A 808 30.58 25.72 -1.30
C ASP A 808 31.15 24.39 -1.80
N ALA A 809 30.68 23.27 -1.26
CA ALA A 809 31.22 21.95 -1.53
C ALA A 809 30.76 21.32 -2.85
N GLY A 810 29.74 21.85 -3.49
CA GLY A 810 29.19 21.26 -4.73
C GLY A 810 27.69 21.04 -4.70
N CYS A 811 27.19 20.13 -5.51
CA CYS A 811 25.78 19.76 -5.57
C CYS A 811 25.53 18.38 -4.96
N CYS A 812 24.38 18.21 -4.33
CA CYS A 812 23.96 16.91 -3.79
C CYS A 812 23.62 15.86 -4.88
N GLY A 813 23.58 16.24 -6.16
CA GLY A 813 23.23 15.36 -7.28
C GLY A 813 21.73 15.08 -7.43
N ARG A 814 20.87 15.55 -6.52
CA ARG A 814 19.45 15.14 -6.45
C ARG A 814 18.68 15.39 -7.76
N ALA A 815 18.89 16.52 -8.43
CA ALA A 815 18.24 16.84 -9.71
C ALA A 815 18.61 15.81 -10.79
N LYS A 816 19.90 15.51 -10.94
CA LYS A 816 20.42 14.52 -11.89
C LYS A 816 19.91 13.12 -11.59
N ILE A 817 19.94 12.70 -10.32
CA ILE A 817 19.41 11.41 -9.85
C ILE A 817 17.94 11.25 -10.27
N SER A 818 17.09 12.25 -9.99
CA SER A 818 15.66 12.21 -10.32
C SER A 818 15.37 12.14 -11.82
N LEU A 819 16.28 12.63 -12.64
CA LEU A 819 16.18 12.66 -14.11
C LEU A 819 16.86 11.46 -14.79
N GLY A 820 17.47 10.54 -14.02
CA GLY A 820 18.20 9.38 -14.52
C GLY A 820 19.55 9.73 -15.16
N LEU A 821 20.15 10.89 -14.86
CA LEU A 821 21.51 11.27 -15.26
C LEU A 821 22.52 10.73 -14.23
N LEU A 822 22.53 9.39 -14.06
CA LEU A 822 23.23 8.77 -12.90
C LEU A 822 24.75 8.80 -13.07
N ALA A 823 25.29 8.68 -14.28
CA ALA A 823 26.73 8.76 -14.50
C ALA A 823 27.26 10.14 -14.06
N GLU A 824 26.62 11.21 -14.55
CA GLU A 824 26.98 12.58 -14.20
C GLU A 824 26.67 12.90 -12.72
N ALA A 825 25.69 12.21 -12.12
CA ALA A 825 25.40 12.35 -10.70
C ALA A 825 26.48 11.73 -9.83
N ILE A 826 27.02 10.58 -10.21
CA ILE A 826 28.14 9.91 -9.51
C ILE A 826 29.35 10.82 -9.45
N ASP A 827 29.78 11.38 -10.58
CA ASP A 827 30.95 12.27 -10.65
C ASP A 827 30.78 13.53 -9.77
N GLU A 828 29.57 14.11 -9.80
CA GLU A 828 29.26 15.30 -8.99
C GLU A 828 29.19 14.99 -7.50
N VAL A 829 28.61 13.86 -7.12
CA VAL A 829 28.52 13.38 -5.73
C VAL A 829 29.90 13.06 -5.17
N ASP A 830 30.73 12.33 -5.91
CA ASP A 830 32.11 12.03 -5.52
C ASP A 830 32.91 13.31 -5.25
N ALA A 831 32.84 14.27 -6.18
CA ALA A 831 33.51 15.56 -6.00
C ALA A 831 32.99 16.34 -4.79
N THR A 832 31.70 16.25 -4.48
CA THR A 832 31.10 16.88 -3.31
C THR A 832 31.51 16.20 -2.02
N ILE A 833 31.51 14.85 -1.96
CA ILE A 833 31.96 14.09 -0.79
C ILE A 833 33.43 14.37 -0.50
N ALA A 834 34.28 14.40 -1.52
CA ALA A 834 35.72 14.70 -1.35
C ALA A 834 35.96 16.07 -0.69
N ARG A 835 35.14 17.10 -1.05
CA ARG A 835 35.26 18.43 -0.43
C ARG A 835 34.68 18.48 0.99
N LEU A 836 33.76 17.60 1.33
CA LEU A 836 33.17 17.52 2.67
C LEU A 836 33.99 16.63 3.62
N ALA A 837 34.85 15.76 3.11
CA ALA A 837 35.58 14.78 3.90
C ALA A 837 36.34 15.40 5.10
N GLY A 838 37.09 16.50 4.87
CA GLY A 838 37.82 17.19 5.95
C GLY A 838 36.90 17.71 7.08
N PHE A 839 35.66 18.11 6.77
CA PHE A 839 34.71 18.53 7.80
C PHE A 839 34.07 17.32 8.54
N VAL A 840 33.94 16.18 7.87
CA VAL A 840 33.44 14.95 8.52
C VAL A 840 34.43 14.44 9.57
N ASP A 841 35.73 14.54 9.29
CA ASP A 841 36.76 14.00 10.14
C ASP A 841 37.28 15.04 11.19
N ASP A 842 36.93 16.32 11.07
CA ASP A 842 37.22 17.32 12.09
C ASP A 842 36.37 17.11 13.36
N PRO A 843 36.99 16.85 14.53
CA PRO A 843 36.26 16.66 15.78
C PRO A 843 35.52 17.92 16.27
N ARG A 844 35.97 19.12 15.84
CA ARG A 844 35.29 20.39 16.18
C ARG A 844 34.00 20.59 15.42
N VAL A 845 33.76 19.85 14.32
CA VAL A 845 32.52 19.93 13.52
C VAL A 845 31.46 19.04 14.12
N ALA A 846 30.49 19.68 14.78
CA ALA A 846 29.35 19.00 15.41
C ALA A 846 28.32 18.46 14.40
N ALA A 847 28.11 19.18 13.29
CA ALA A 847 27.14 18.80 12.25
C ALA A 847 27.45 19.47 10.90
N ILE A 848 26.91 18.84 9.83
CA ILE A 848 26.78 19.39 8.49
C ILE A 848 25.29 19.73 8.29
N LEU A 849 24.97 21.00 8.18
CA LEU A 849 23.58 21.48 8.07
C LEU A 849 23.20 21.63 6.60
N VAL A 850 22.06 21.09 6.21
CA VAL A 850 21.55 21.09 4.85
C VAL A 850 20.14 21.65 4.89
N ALA A 851 19.94 22.87 4.41
CA ALA A 851 18.64 23.56 4.51
C ALA A 851 17.56 22.98 3.63
N GLU A 852 17.90 22.41 2.47
CA GLU A 852 16.94 21.82 1.54
C GLU A 852 16.74 20.31 1.85
N PRO A 853 15.53 19.85 2.29
CA PRO A 853 15.30 18.46 2.66
C PRO A 853 15.55 17.45 1.52
N SER A 854 15.38 17.87 0.27
CA SER A 854 15.66 17.00 -0.87
C SER A 854 17.17 16.76 -1.05
N CYS A 855 18.02 17.72 -0.72
CA CYS A 855 19.48 17.57 -0.69
C CYS A 855 19.91 16.67 0.48
N LEU A 856 19.37 16.90 1.68
CA LEU A 856 19.61 16.03 2.83
C LEU A 856 19.21 14.57 2.55
N SER A 857 18.08 14.38 1.85
CA SER A 857 17.63 13.03 1.47
C SER A 857 18.61 12.33 0.52
N ALA A 858 19.28 13.06 -0.38
CA ALA A 858 20.32 12.49 -1.22
C ALA A 858 21.51 12.02 -0.37
N MET A 859 21.96 12.83 0.59
CA MET A 859 23.09 12.51 1.48
C MET A 859 22.79 11.31 2.40
N LYS A 860 21.59 11.28 2.98
CA LYS A 860 21.21 10.22 3.94
C LYS A 860 20.82 8.90 3.28
N ASP A 861 20.39 8.92 2.00
CA ASP A 861 19.82 7.76 1.33
C ASP A 861 20.48 7.46 -0.02
N ASP A 862 20.37 8.36 -1.03
CA ASP A 862 20.85 8.06 -2.37
C ASP A 862 22.37 7.81 -2.40
N TRP A 863 23.19 8.62 -1.71
CA TRP A 863 24.63 8.47 -1.66
C TRP A 863 25.11 7.16 -1.04
N ARG A 864 24.30 6.55 -0.18
CA ARG A 864 24.63 5.25 0.43
C ARG A 864 24.54 4.10 -0.54
N SER A 865 23.62 4.19 -1.51
CA SER A 865 23.36 3.11 -2.47
C SER A 865 23.86 3.40 -3.88
N LEU A 866 24.21 4.64 -4.21
CA LEU A 866 24.82 4.99 -5.49
C LEU A 866 26.28 4.45 -5.53
N LYS A 867 26.69 3.89 -6.67
CA LYS A 867 28.03 3.32 -6.87
C LYS A 867 29.09 4.44 -7.07
N VAL A 868 29.22 5.26 -6.04
CA VAL A 868 30.25 6.30 -5.98
C VAL A 868 31.59 5.71 -5.56
N ARG A 869 32.69 6.38 -5.90
CA ARG A 869 34.06 5.97 -5.56
C ARG A 869 34.42 6.18 -4.08
N ALA A 870 33.72 7.11 -3.43
CA ALA A 870 33.91 7.44 -2.03
C ALA A 870 33.64 6.22 -1.13
N ASP A 871 34.49 6.05 -0.12
CA ASP A 871 34.39 4.95 0.85
C ASP A 871 33.04 4.89 1.57
N ALA A 872 32.52 3.69 1.80
CA ALA A 872 31.25 3.46 2.47
C ALA A 872 31.23 3.99 3.91
N GLY A 873 32.35 3.86 4.64
CA GLY A 873 32.48 4.39 5.99
C GLY A 873 32.41 5.92 6.04
N LEU A 874 33.07 6.62 5.10
CA LEU A 874 32.97 8.08 4.97
C LEU A 874 31.55 8.50 4.67
N ARG A 875 30.87 7.82 3.74
CA ARG A 875 29.46 8.10 3.41
C ARG A 875 28.54 7.91 4.62
N ALA A 876 28.77 6.88 5.43
CA ALA A 876 28.02 6.61 6.65
C ALA A 876 28.24 7.71 7.70
N ARG A 877 29.50 8.11 7.95
CA ARG A 877 29.83 9.20 8.89
C ARG A 877 29.23 10.54 8.43
N LEU A 878 29.30 10.84 7.13
CA LEU A 878 28.69 12.04 6.57
C LEU A 878 27.17 12.05 6.78
N ALA A 879 26.50 10.96 6.46
CA ALA A 879 25.04 10.83 6.66
C ALA A 879 24.64 10.97 8.15
N ALA A 880 25.47 10.48 9.07
CA ALA A 880 25.25 10.61 10.51
C ALA A 880 25.40 12.06 11.01
N LYS A 881 26.39 12.81 10.45
CA LYS A 881 26.62 14.23 10.78
C LYS A 881 25.68 15.20 10.03
N ALA A 882 24.87 14.76 9.04
CA ALA A 882 24.02 15.63 8.23
C ALA A 882 22.64 15.81 8.86
N PHE A 883 22.18 17.08 8.99
CA PHE A 883 20.89 17.46 9.60
C PHE A 883 20.24 18.62 8.84
N LEU A 884 18.89 18.74 8.92
CA LEU A 884 18.28 20.04 8.68
C LEU A 884 18.68 21.00 9.80
N PRO A 885 18.79 22.32 9.57
CA PRO A 885 19.10 23.29 10.63
C PRO A 885 18.18 23.17 11.84
N GLU A 886 16.88 23.14 11.63
CA GLU A 886 15.85 23.01 12.66
C GLU A 886 15.91 21.64 13.37
N ASP A 887 16.22 20.57 12.66
CA ASP A 887 16.36 19.25 13.25
C ASP A 887 17.58 19.16 14.15
N PHE A 888 18.69 19.80 13.76
CA PHE A 888 19.90 19.86 14.60
C PHE A 888 19.65 20.66 15.88
N VAL A 889 19.03 21.84 15.76
CA VAL A 889 18.72 22.68 16.93
C VAL A 889 17.82 21.93 17.92
N GLU A 890 16.75 21.29 17.48
CA GLU A 890 15.85 20.56 18.38
C GLU A 890 16.50 19.30 18.97
N SER A 891 17.13 18.46 18.13
CA SER A 891 17.68 17.17 18.58
C SER A 891 18.86 17.34 19.57
N ARG A 892 19.49 18.49 19.60
CA ARG A 892 20.61 18.82 20.47
C ARG A 892 20.31 19.87 21.52
N TRP A 893 19.02 20.18 21.75
CA TRP A 893 18.57 21.33 22.58
C TRP A 893 19.27 21.38 23.93
N GLU A 894 19.38 20.26 24.64
CA GLU A 894 20.00 20.22 25.97
C GLU A 894 21.53 20.28 25.93
N SER A 895 22.17 20.04 24.80
CA SER A 895 23.63 19.97 24.63
C SER A 895 24.24 21.14 23.87
N HIS A 896 23.45 22.18 23.51
CA HIS A 896 23.98 23.38 22.89
C HIS A 896 24.83 24.18 23.87
N PRO A 897 25.93 24.81 23.43
CA PRO A 897 26.72 25.69 24.26
C PRO A 897 25.91 26.84 24.88
N ARG A 898 24.90 27.31 24.15
CA ARG A 898 23.92 28.32 24.61
C ARG A 898 22.54 27.86 24.15
N ARG A 899 21.49 28.25 24.90
CA ARG A 899 20.09 28.00 24.52
C ARG A 899 19.44 29.33 24.20
N PRO A 900 19.15 29.59 22.94
CA PRO A 900 18.50 30.82 22.53
C PRO A 900 17.09 30.94 23.10
N ARG A 901 16.64 32.18 23.32
CA ARG A 901 15.24 32.48 23.68
C ARG A 901 14.51 32.99 22.46
N PHE A 902 13.22 32.65 22.40
CA PHE A 902 12.35 33.06 21.33
C PHE A 902 11.12 33.78 21.88
N ARG A 903 10.77 34.89 21.28
CA ARG A 903 9.48 35.54 21.55
C ARG A 903 8.35 34.78 20.88
N ALA A 904 7.17 34.79 21.48
CA ALA A 904 6.00 34.14 20.88
C ALA A 904 5.60 34.83 19.56
N PRO A 905 5.15 34.12 18.54
CA PRO A 905 4.61 34.70 17.33
C PRO A 905 3.28 35.41 17.61
N ASP A 906 2.95 36.41 16.82
CA ASP A 906 1.69 37.16 16.87
C ASP A 906 0.49 36.39 16.29
N ARG A 907 0.73 35.36 15.51
CA ARG A 907 -0.26 34.54 14.76
C ARG A 907 0.02 33.09 14.87
N ASP A 908 -0.97 32.28 14.49
CA ASP A 908 -0.82 30.80 14.44
C ASP A 908 0.22 30.40 13.40
N VAL A 909 0.84 29.25 13.62
CA VAL A 909 1.89 28.70 12.77
C VAL A 909 1.45 27.33 12.23
N LEU A 910 1.48 27.18 10.92
CA LEU A 910 1.21 25.92 10.24
C LEU A 910 2.52 25.31 9.75
N LEU A 911 2.77 24.04 10.03
CA LEU A 911 3.92 23.32 9.47
C LEU A 911 3.46 22.32 8.39
N HIS A 912 3.89 22.58 7.14
CA HIS A 912 3.86 21.58 6.06
C HIS A 912 5.24 20.97 5.90
N ALA A 913 5.47 19.80 6.51
CA ALA A 913 6.74 19.08 6.39
C ALA A 913 6.97 18.55 4.97
N HIS A 914 8.23 18.55 4.52
CA HIS A 914 8.62 18.10 3.19
C HIS A 914 8.42 16.57 3.02
N CYS A 915 8.02 16.12 1.81
CA CYS A 915 7.75 14.70 1.54
C CYS A 915 8.96 13.79 1.81
N HIS A 916 10.18 14.19 1.42
CA HIS A 916 11.40 13.41 1.70
C HIS A 916 11.72 13.33 3.19
N GLN A 917 11.48 14.41 3.92
CA GLN A 917 11.62 14.45 5.37
C GLN A 917 10.66 13.43 6.01
N LYS A 918 9.37 13.52 5.68
CA LYS A 918 8.35 12.58 6.19
C LYS A 918 8.69 11.14 5.86
N ALA A 919 9.21 10.90 4.65
CA ALA A 919 9.56 9.58 4.17
C ALA A 919 10.77 8.95 4.86
N LEU A 920 11.80 9.71 5.22
CA LEU A 920 13.10 9.15 5.62
C LEU A 920 13.44 9.29 7.10
N TRP A 921 13.04 10.40 7.76
CA TRP A 921 13.37 10.62 9.19
C TRP A 921 12.25 11.29 10.00
N GLY A 922 11.12 11.59 9.38
CA GLY A 922 9.96 12.17 10.04
C GLY A 922 10.04 13.70 10.24
N ALA A 923 8.94 14.28 10.67
CA ALA A 923 8.81 15.72 10.90
C ALA A 923 8.86 16.11 12.38
N GLY A 924 9.12 15.17 13.28
CA GLY A 924 9.02 15.36 14.74
C GLY A 924 9.95 16.43 15.27
N THR A 925 11.21 16.43 14.83
CA THR A 925 12.23 17.38 15.28
C THR A 925 11.97 18.80 14.76
N SER A 926 11.61 18.96 13.47
CA SER A 926 11.20 20.27 12.93
C SER A 926 9.95 20.81 13.66
N ALA A 927 8.98 19.95 13.95
CA ALA A 927 7.82 20.30 14.75
C ALA A 927 8.21 20.62 16.21
N GLY A 928 9.21 19.94 16.77
CA GLY A 928 9.75 20.19 18.12
C GLY A 928 10.29 21.60 18.25
N LEU A 929 11.19 22.02 17.35
CA LEU A 929 11.71 23.39 17.35
C LEU A 929 10.57 24.42 17.23
N LEU A 930 9.65 24.20 16.29
CA LEU A 930 8.54 25.15 16.12
C LEU A 930 7.59 25.17 17.32
N ARG A 931 7.46 24.09 18.09
CA ARG A 931 6.73 24.11 19.37
C ARG A 931 7.44 24.94 20.43
N ARG A 932 8.78 24.92 20.47
CA ARG A 932 9.55 25.81 21.37
C ARG A 932 9.36 27.26 21.02
N VAL A 933 9.26 27.56 19.72
CA VAL A 933 9.09 28.93 19.21
C VAL A 933 7.63 29.41 19.33
N ALA A 934 6.66 28.57 18.98
CA ALA A 934 5.25 28.96 18.81
C ALA A 934 4.31 28.37 19.87
N GLY A 935 4.77 27.49 20.74
CA GLY A 935 3.95 26.87 21.78
C GLY A 935 2.71 26.17 21.23
N SER A 936 1.57 26.45 21.85
CA SER A 936 0.26 25.90 21.47
C SER A 936 -0.29 26.44 20.14
N ARG A 937 0.31 27.50 19.58
CA ARG A 937 -0.07 28.07 18.28
C ARG A 937 0.43 27.26 17.09
N LEU A 938 1.30 26.24 17.30
CA LEU A 938 1.75 25.36 16.24
C LEU A 938 0.68 24.31 15.89
N ARG A 939 0.33 24.25 14.61
CA ARG A 939 -0.43 23.14 14.01
C ARG A 939 0.42 22.45 12.94
N VAL A 940 0.73 21.17 13.15
CA VAL A 940 1.37 20.33 12.14
C VAL A 940 0.30 19.80 11.19
N LEU A 941 0.45 20.09 9.91
CA LEU A 941 -0.52 19.69 8.89
C LEU A 941 -0.30 18.23 8.47
N ASP A 942 -1.36 17.44 8.50
CA ASP A 942 -1.36 16.10 7.89
C ASP A 942 -1.61 16.21 6.38
N THR A 943 -0.63 16.74 5.68
CA THR A 943 -0.65 16.91 4.23
C THR A 943 0.37 15.98 3.57
N GLY A 944 0.03 15.40 2.43
CA GLY A 944 0.91 14.55 1.64
C GLY A 944 2.05 15.33 0.95
N CYS A 945 2.23 15.12 -0.33
CA CYS A 945 3.14 15.89 -1.18
C CYS A 945 2.48 17.21 -1.62
N CYS A 946 3.28 18.27 -1.79
CA CYS A 946 2.78 19.55 -2.33
C CYS A 946 2.43 19.49 -3.83
N GLY A 947 2.90 18.49 -4.56
CA GLY A 947 2.68 18.32 -6.00
C GLY A 947 3.78 18.88 -6.91
N MET A 948 4.70 19.74 -6.42
CA MET A 948 5.75 20.36 -7.24
C MET A 948 6.85 19.38 -7.66
N ALA A 949 7.48 18.72 -6.69
CA ALA A 949 8.53 17.70 -6.88
C ALA A 949 9.63 18.08 -7.90
N GLY A 950 10.37 19.12 -7.62
CA GLY A 950 11.43 19.64 -8.48
C GLY A 950 10.89 19.98 -9.88
N ALA A 951 11.47 19.41 -10.93
CA ALA A 951 11.05 19.69 -12.32
C ALA A 951 9.65 19.16 -12.70
N PHE A 952 9.04 18.27 -11.89
CA PHE A 952 7.76 17.64 -12.20
C PHE A 952 6.64 18.65 -12.45
N GLY A 953 6.41 19.57 -11.51
CA GLY A 953 5.32 20.53 -11.59
C GLY A 953 5.56 21.71 -12.55
N TYR A 954 6.72 21.76 -13.20
CA TYR A 954 7.04 22.81 -14.18
C TYR A 954 6.65 22.43 -15.60
N THR A 955 6.50 21.16 -15.93
CA THR A 955 6.27 20.73 -17.30
C THR A 955 4.78 20.72 -17.65
N LYS A 956 4.49 21.08 -18.92
CA LYS A 956 3.14 21.24 -19.46
C LYS A 956 2.26 20.00 -19.27
N ASP A 957 2.83 18.82 -19.45
CA ASP A 957 2.13 17.55 -19.35
C ASP A 957 1.80 17.12 -17.91
N ARG A 958 2.36 17.76 -16.89
CA ARG A 958 2.22 17.41 -15.47
C ARG A 958 1.71 18.52 -14.60
N PHE A 959 1.58 19.74 -15.14
CA PHE A 959 1.14 20.90 -14.37
C PHE A 959 -0.24 20.67 -13.72
N ASP A 960 -1.23 20.22 -14.50
CA ASP A 960 -2.58 20.02 -13.98
C ASP A 960 -2.63 18.91 -12.90
N LEU A 961 -1.86 17.84 -13.07
CA LEU A 961 -1.71 16.82 -12.03
C LEU A 961 -1.02 17.36 -10.78
N SER A 962 0.00 18.23 -10.96
CA SER A 962 0.67 18.90 -9.85
C SER A 962 -0.31 19.75 -9.03
N GLN A 963 -1.24 20.48 -9.68
CA GLN A 963 -2.27 21.26 -9.03
C GLN A 963 -3.28 20.36 -8.30
N LYS A 964 -3.78 19.31 -8.95
CA LYS A 964 -4.68 18.32 -8.33
C LYS A 964 -4.09 17.71 -7.06
N ILE A 965 -2.79 17.41 -7.06
CA ILE A 965 -2.10 16.88 -5.86
C ILE A 965 -2.08 17.92 -4.73
N GLY A 966 -1.82 19.20 -5.02
CA GLY A 966 -1.89 20.27 -4.03
C GLY A 966 -3.28 20.42 -3.42
N GLU A 967 -4.33 20.23 -4.22
CA GLU A 967 -5.73 20.31 -3.79
C GLU A 967 -6.15 19.13 -2.90
N LEU A 968 -5.42 18.01 -2.87
CA LEU A 968 -5.80 16.87 -2.01
C LEU A 968 -5.85 17.26 -0.51
N ALA A 969 -4.92 18.08 -0.04
CA ALA A 969 -4.86 18.45 1.38
C ALA A 969 -4.18 19.83 1.64
N LEU A 970 -3.09 20.15 0.94
CA LEU A 970 -2.28 21.35 1.26
C LEU A 970 -3.04 22.64 0.99
N TYR A 971 -3.61 22.81 -0.20
CA TYR A 971 -4.30 24.03 -0.56
C TYR A 971 -5.54 24.28 0.30
N PRO A 972 -6.41 23.29 0.55
CA PRO A 972 -7.53 23.45 1.48
C PRO A 972 -7.08 23.86 2.90
N ALA A 973 -6.00 23.26 3.42
CA ALA A 973 -5.51 23.58 4.75
C ALA A 973 -4.99 25.03 4.86
N VAL A 974 -4.31 25.54 3.81
CA VAL A 974 -3.83 26.93 3.77
C VAL A 974 -5.00 27.90 3.63
N ARG A 975 -5.95 27.64 2.72
CA ARG A 975 -7.14 28.49 2.54
C ARG A 975 -8.02 28.59 3.79
N ALA A 976 -8.08 27.52 4.58
CA ALA A 976 -8.84 27.49 5.84
C ALA A 976 -8.18 28.32 6.96
N ASN A 977 -6.92 28.72 6.79
CA ASN A 977 -6.16 29.46 7.80
C ASN A 977 -5.35 30.63 7.16
N PRO A 978 -6.00 31.62 6.54
CA PRO A 978 -5.35 32.62 5.72
C PRO A 978 -4.41 33.54 6.51
N GLU A 979 -4.68 33.75 7.79
CA GLU A 979 -3.89 34.62 8.67
C GLU A 979 -2.69 33.90 9.33
N ALA A 980 -2.63 32.57 9.24
CA ALA A 980 -1.54 31.81 9.86
C ALA A 980 -0.22 31.95 9.09
N ALA A 981 0.90 31.92 9.80
CA ALA A 981 2.22 31.82 9.19
C ALA A 981 2.46 30.38 8.71
N LEU A 982 2.58 30.18 7.40
CA LEU A 982 2.91 28.88 6.85
C LEU A 982 4.44 28.65 6.88
N CYS A 983 4.87 27.58 7.50
CA CYS A 983 6.25 27.08 7.47
C CYS A 983 6.35 25.84 6.57
N ALA A 984 7.32 25.84 5.66
CA ALA A 984 7.65 24.70 4.81
C ALA A 984 9.17 24.66 4.54
N PRO A 985 9.88 23.59 4.96
CA PRO A 985 11.34 23.53 4.80
C PRO A 985 11.80 23.37 3.35
N GLY A 986 10.97 22.80 2.46
CA GLY A 986 11.36 22.57 1.07
C GLY A 986 11.04 23.74 0.14
N THR A 987 12.00 24.17 -0.68
CA THR A 987 11.82 25.17 -1.75
C THR A 987 10.66 24.84 -2.68
N SER A 988 10.52 23.59 -3.09
CA SER A 988 9.40 23.13 -3.94
C SER A 988 8.03 23.42 -3.29
N CYS A 989 7.92 23.22 -1.98
CA CYS A 989 6.66 23.45 -1.26
C CYS A 989 6.34 24.95 -1.17
N ARG A 990 7.33 25.79 -0.83
CA ARG A 990 7.17 27.23 -0.77
C ARG A 990 6.78 27.81 -2.13
N HIS A 991 7.46 27.36 -3.19
CA HIS A 991 7.14 27.78 -4.55
C HIS A 991 5.73 27.35 -4.99
N GLN A 992 5.34 26.12 -4.69
CA GLN A 992 4.01 25.60 -5.04
C GLN A 992 2.88 26.44 -4.43
N VAL A 993 2.98 26.77 -3.15
CA VAL A 993 1.98 27.58 -2.44
C VAL A 993 1.96 29.02 -2.96
N ARG A 994 3.12 29.62 -3.18
CA ARG A 994 3.23 30.98 -3.75
C ARG A 994 2.57 31.08 -5.12
N ASP A 995 2.84 30.09 -6.00
CA ASP A 995 2.29 30.08 -7.36
C ASP A 995 0.77 29.85 -7.37
N ALA A 996 0.29 28.87 -6.60
CA ALA A 996 -1.10 28.45 -6.65
C ALA A 996 -2.03 29.33 -5.81
N LEU A 997 -1.58 29.77 -4.63
CA LEU A 997 -2.42 30.47 -3.64
C LEU A 997 -2.01 31.92 -3.41
N ARG A 998 -0.89 32.38 -4.02
CA ARG A 998 -0.28 33.68 -3.76
C ARG A 998 0.00 33.94 -2.27
N ALA A 999 0.25 32.86 -1.52
CA ALA A 999 0.57 32.88 -0.10
C ALA A 999 2.08 32.68 0.09
N ASP A 1000 2.68 33.44 0.98
CA ASP A 1000 4.07 33.29 1.35
C ASP A 1000 4.23 32.17 2.39
N ALA A 1001 5.32 31.38 2.24
CA ALA A 1001 5.70 30.37 3.19
C ALA A 1001 7.16 30.58 3.59
N LEU A 1002 7.45 30.49 4.89
CA LEU A 1002 8.79 30.66 5.46
C LEU A 1002 9.48 29.29 5.61
N HIS A 1003 10.79 29.29 5.58
CA HIS A 1003 11.54 28.16 6.10
C HIS A 1003 11.44 28.14 7.65
N PRO A 1004 11.33 26.98 8.33
CA PRO A 1004 11.27 26.92 9.81
C PRO A 1004 12.35 27.73 10.52
N ILE A 1005 13.59 27.69 10.00
CA ILE A 1005 14.71 28.43 10.58
C ILE A 1005 14.59 29.94 10.36
N GLU A 1006 13.90 30.39 9.30
CA GLU A 1006 13.64 31.83 9.10
C GLU A 1006 12.65 32.36 10.14
N LEU A 1007 11.61 31.59 10.45
CA LEU A 1007 10.68 31.97 11.54
C LEU A 1007 11.41 31.99 12.89
N ALA A 1008 12.22 30.96 13.19
CA ALA A 1008 13.02 30.95 14.42
C ALA A 1008 13.96 32.16 14.50
N ALA A 1009 14.66 32.51 13.41
CA ALA A 1009 15.55 33.66 13.37
C ALA A 1009 14.80 35.01 13.53
N ALA A 1010 13.59 35.12 12.99
CA ALA A 1010 12.76 36.32 13.12
C ALA A 1010 12.22 36.53 14.54
N LEU A 1011 12.05 35.44 15.29
CA LEU A 1011 11.53 35.43 16.67
C LEU A 1011 12.64 35.33 17.73
N LEU A 1012 13.92 35.29 17.34
CA LEU A 1012 15.04 35.26 18.25
C LEU A 1012 15.06 36.54 19.07
N GLU A 1013 15.19 36.46 20.41
CA GLU A 1013 15.35 37.58 21.29
C GLU A 1013 16.72 38.25 21.16
N GLU A 1014 16.80 39.59 21.11
CA GLU A 1014 18.07 40.26 21.04
C GLU A 1014 18.80 40.19 22.39
N GLY A 1015 20.09 39.75 22.38
CA GLY A 1015 20.88 39.59 23.57
C GLY A 1015 20.81 38.21 24.23
N ALA A 1016 20.18 37.22 23.59
CA ALA A 1016 20.14 35.84 24.09
C ALA A 1016 21.38 35.05 23.72
#